data_9ac7838b83fb69017b7b1c8e0bc41652
#
_entry.id   9ac7838b83fb69017b7b1c8e0bc41652
#
_cell.length_a   1.000
_cell.length_b   1.000
_cell.length_c   1.000
_cell.angle_alpha   90.00
_cell.angle_beta   90.00
_cell.angle_gamma   90.00
#
_symmetry.space_group_name_H-M   'P 1'
#
loop_
_entity.id
_entity.type
_entity.pdbx_description
1 polymer ?
#
loop_
_entity_poly.entity_id
_entity_poly.type
_entity_poly.pdbx_seq_one_letter_code
_entity_poly.pdbx_strand_id
1 'polypeptide(L)'
;VTITRHAQIDWDDQGNPHSRTFSDVYFATQSGLEETRHVFLVQNDLHRRFSELPAGGRLVIGETGFGTGLNFLCAWQLFAECAPLDARLHFVSVEKFPLSQADLHRALGLWPELAAFAEPLLKQYVAVHDGFQRQVFDNGRVTLTLLIGDAVEMLPQLDGQIDAWFLDGFAPAKNPEMWTPELFAELARLCAPDATIGTFTSTGWVRRALNTAGFKMKRVPGIGHKWEVLRGTFEGWPEDVEPLPASKPWFARPQALGGPRKAMVIGGGMAGCTTAASLAARGWQVSLLERHDELAQEASGNPQGVLYLKLSAHGTTLSQLILSGFGYTRRLLETLQRGVDWDACGVLQLAFNDKELLRQAQLAAAFPRDLLHHVEQAGAEQLSGIGLDSGGLFFPEGGWVHPPALCQAQATHPNIQVHLHQDVVELRHEAGQWQAWDGERLIDSATVVVLAGAAEIKRFPASADLPLKRIRGQITRLPQTEASQALKTVVCAEGYVAPARHGEHTLGASFDFTNTDLSTTAEDHLGNLALLQEISADLSTRLDARHLPPETLQGRAAFRCTSPDYLPIVGPLADKQAFLSTYAALAKDARQVPDTPCPWLDGLYVNSGHGSRGLITAPLCAELLAAWLDNEPLPLPLSVVKACHPNRFMLRELIRGV
;
A
#
# COMPACT_ATOMS: atom_id res chain seq x y z
N VAL A 1 15.38 8.25 -12.14
CA VAL A 1 13.99 7.81 -11.96
C VAL A 1 13.41 7.54 -13.33
N THR A 2 12.97 6.30 -13.57
CA THR A 2 12.36 5.94 -14.85
C THR A 2 10.87 6.30 -14.77
N ILE A 3 10.41 7.12 -15.68
CA ILE A 3 8.99 7.48 -15.77
C ILE A 3 8.22 6.24 -16.23
N THR A 4 7.16 5.86 -15.52
CA THR A 4 6.23 4.82 -15.97
C THR A 4 5.66 5.24 -17.32
N ARG A 5 5.84 4.39 -18.29
CA ARG A 5 5.25 4.57 -19.62
C ARG A 5 4.14 3.55 -19.77
N HIS A 6 2.96 4.03 -20.13
CA HIS A 6 1.91 3.13 -20.55
C HIS A 6 2.30 2.36 -21.80
N ALA A 7 1.84 1.12 -21.91
CA ALA A 7 2.01 0.33 -23.11
C ALA A 7 1.40 1.07 -24.31
N GLN A 8 2.12 1.04 -25.44
CA GLN A 8 1.62 1.55 -26.70
C GLN A 8 0.99 0.41 -27.48
N ILE A 9 -0.31 0.46 -27.68
CA ILE A 9 -1.08 -0.63 -28.26
C ILE A 9 -1.66 -0.20 -29.61
N ASP A 10 -1.51 -1.08 -30.60
CA ASP A 10 -2.24 -1.05 -31.86
C ASP A 10 -3.29 -2.17 -31.84
N TRP A 11 -4.39 -1.94 -32.49
CA TRP A 11 -5.49 -2.90 -32.61
C TRP A 11 -5.59 -3.33 -34.07
N ASP A 12 -5.49 -4.62 -34.33
CA ASP A 12 -5.62 -5.14 -35.69
C ASP A 12 -7.08 -5.17 -36.17
N ASP A 13 -7.29 -5.55 -37.44
CA ASP A 13 -8.61 -5.61 -38.06
C ASP A 13 -9.55 -6.64 -37.39
N GLN A 14 -8.99 -7.58 -36.63
CA GLN A 14 -9.73 -8.56 -35.84
C GLN A 14 -9.96 -8.12 -34.40
N GLY A 15 -9.47 -6.94 -34.02
CA GLY A 15 -9.59 -6.39 -32.68
C GLY A 15 -8.58 -6.92 -31.67
N ASN A 16 -7.51 -7.61 -32.12
CA ASN A 16 -6.48 -8.10 -31.21
C ASN A 16 -5.52 -6.95 -30.81
N PRO A 17 -5.16 -6.87 -29.51
CA PRO A 17 -4.20 -5.88 -29.04
C PRO A 17 -2.77 -6.31 -29.32
N HIS A 18 -2.00 -5.42 -29.94
CA HIS A 18 -0.59 -5.60 -30.27
C HIS A 18 0.29 -4.57 -29.57
N SER A 19 1.39 -5.02 -29.00
CA SER A 19 2.42 -4.13 -28.46
C SER A 19 3.23 -3.53 -29.61
N ARG A 20 3.27 -2.19 -29.69
CA ARG A 20 4.17 -1.49 -30.61
C ARG A 20 5.64 -1.69 -30.25
N THR A 21 5.95 -1.66 -28.96
CA THR A 21 7.32 -1.76 -28.45
C THR A 21 7.93 -3.10 -28.77
N PHE A 22 7.17 -4.19 -28.62
CA PHE A 22 7.69 -5.54 -28.78
C PHE A 22 7.26 -6.21 -30.09
N SER A 23 6.42 -5.56 -30.88
CA SER A 23 5.88 -6.11 -32.13
C SER A 23 5.28 -7.51 -31.96
N ASP A 24 4.52 -7.69 -30.91
CA ASP A 24 3.90 -8.96 -30.55
C ASP A 24 2.47 -8.75 -30.05
N VAL A 25 1.66 -9.80 -30.10
CA VAL A 25 0.27 -9.77 -29.68
C VAL A 25 0.15 -10.08 -28.19
N TYR A 26 -0.74 -9.38 -27.49
CA TYR A 26 -1.07 -9.71 -26.11
C TYR A 26 -1.86 -11.02 -26.01
N PHE A 27 -2.85 -11.19 -26.87
CA PHE A 27 -3.61 -12.41 -27.03
C PHE A 27 -4.34 -12.41 -28.38
N ALA A 28 -4.74 -13.59 -28.85
CA ALA A 28 -5.64 -13.73 -30.00
C ALA A 28 -7.07 -13.87 -29.51
N THR A 29 -8.01 -13.08 -30.05
CA THR A 29 -9.43 -13.06 -29.64
C THR A 29 -10.10 -14.44 -29.81
N GLN A 30 -9.63 -15.24 -30.75
CA GLN A 30 -10.20 -16.57 -31.02
C GLN A 30 -9.74 -17.66 -30.07
N SER A 31 -8.53 -17.54 -29.47
CA SER A 31 -7.90 -18.62 -28.71
C SER A 31 -7.31 -18.20 -27.36
N GLY A 32 -7.34 -16.89 -27.04
CA GLY A 32 -6.67 -16.37 -25.83
C GLY A 32 -7.12 -17.01 -24.52
N LEU A 33 -8.41 -17.19 -24.31
CA LEU A 33 -8.95 -17.83 -23.11
C LEU A 33 -8.54 -19.32 -23.02
N GLU A 34 -8.64 -20.04 -24.12
CA GLU A 34 -8.26 -21.46 -24.14
C GLU A 34 -6.76 -21.64 -23.92
N GLU A 35 -5.95 -20.78 -24.52
CA GLU A 35 -4.49 -20.78 -24.30
C GLU A 35 -4.15 -20.51 -22.84
N THR A 36 -4.73 -19.48 -22.24
CA THR A 36 -4.53 -19.15 -20.83
C THR A 36 -4.91 -20.32 -19.92
N ARG A 37 -6.08 -20.89 -20.13
CA ARG A 37 -6.57 -22.01 -19.33
C ARG A 37 -5.66 -23.24 -19.48
N HIS A 38 -5.25 -23.56 -20.69
CA HIS A 38 -4.37 -24.71 -20.93
C HIS A 38 -2.96 -24.51 -20.40
N VAL A 39 -2.32 -23.39 -20.76
CA VAL A 39 -0.90 -23.14 -20.45
C VAL A 39 -0.66 -22.87 -18.97
N PHE A 40 -1.55 -22.14 -18.34
CA PHE A 40 -1.33 -21.65 -16.97
C PHE A 40 -2.19 -22.36 -15.93
N LEU A 41 -3.49 -22.51 -16.16
CA LEU A 41 -4.36 -23.12 -15.17
C LEU A 41 -4.21 -24.64 -15.14
N VAL A 42 -4.24 -25.31 -16.29
CA VAL A 42 -4.11 -26.77 -16.38
C VAL A 42 -2.69 -27.21 -16.03
N GLN A 43 -1.68 -26.55 -16.57
CA GLN A 43 -0.28 -26.97 -16.35
C GLN A 43 0.22 -26.72 -14.94
N ASN A 44 -0.42 -25.84 -14.17
CA ASN A 44 -0.18 -25.67 -12.74
C ASN A 44 -1.15 -26.49 -11.86
N ASP A 45 -2.01 -27.31 -12.48
CA ASP A 45 -2.99 -28.16 -11.77
C ASP A 45 -3.89 -27.37 -10.80
N LEU A 46 -4.31 -26.17 -11.23
CA LEU A 46 -4.97 -25.23 -10.32
C LEU A 46 -6.38 -25.69 -9.93
N HIS A 47 -7.12 -26.35 -10.81
CA HIS A 47 -8.45 -26.85 -10.46
C HIS A 47 -8.41 -27.77 -9.22
N ARG A 48 -7.51 -28.76 -9.23
CA ARG A 48 -7.33 -29.66 -8.09
C ARG A 48 -6.80 -28.91 -6.87
N ARG A 49 -5.78 -28.08 -7.05
CA ARG A 49 -5.11 -27.36 -5.96
C ARG A 49 -6.05 -26.37 -5.26
N PHE A 50 -6.89 -25.67 -6.01
CA PHE A 50 -7.92 -24.81 -5.43
C PHE A 50 -8.98 -25.62 -4.68
N SER A 51 -9.45 -26.71 -5.28
CA SER A 51 -10.49 -27.56 -4.68
C SER A 51 -10.03 -28.25 -3.40
N GLU A 52 -8.76 -28.59 -3.29
CA GLU A 52 -8.16 -29.29 -2.15
C GLU A 52 -7.59 -28.35 -1.08
N LEU A 53 -7.72 -27.02 -1.23
CA LEU A 53 -7.26 -26.10 -0.19
C LEU A 53 -7.97 -26.39 1.14
N PRO A 54 -7.23 -26.40 2.26
CA PRO A 54 -7.86 -26.51 3.57
C PRO A 54 -8.70 -25.27 3.88
N ALA A 55 -9.60 -25.38 4.84
CA ALA A 55 -10.37 -24.26 5.35
C ALA A 55 -9.41 -23.13 5.79
N GLY A 56 -9.67 -21.89 5.32
CA GLY A 56 -8.79 -20.75 5.55
C GLY A 56 -7.44 -20.83 4.83
N GLY A 57 -7.25 -21.82 3.96
CA GLY A 57 -6.03 -22.00 3.17
C GLY A 57 -5.88 -20.94 2.08
N ARG A 58 -4.67 -20.88 1.52
CA ARG A 58 -4.36 -19.93 0.46
C ARG A 58 -3.50 -20.55 -0.62
N LEU A 59 -3.54 -19.97 -1.82
CA LEU A 59 -2.61 -20.25 -2.89
C LEU A 59 -2.08 -18.94 -3.45
N VAL A 60 -0.79 -18.89 -3.70
CA VAL A 60 -0.10 -17.71 -4.22
C VAL A 60 0.37 -18.00 -5.64
N ILE A 61 -0.09 -17.19 -6.59
CA ILE A 61 0.34 -17.22 -7.97
C ILE A 61 1.28 -16.05 -8.23
N GLY A 62 2.43 -16.33 -8.83
CA GLY A 62 3.33 -15.30 -9.36
C GLY A 62 3.25 -15.28 -10.88
N GLU A 63 3.33 -14.13 -11.46
CA GLU A 63 3.31 -13.94 -12.92
C GLU A 63 4.37 -12.96 -13.36
N THR A 64 4.96 -13.20 -14.55
CA THR A 64 5.77 -12.23 -15.29
C THR A 64 4.97 -11.71 -16.48
N GLY A 65 4.78 -10.37 -16.56
CA GLY A 65 4.02 -9.76 -17.65
C GLY A 65 2.51 -9.81 -17.43
N PHE A 66 1.97 -8.85 -16.67
CA PHE A 66 0.52 -8.76 -16.40
C PHE A 66 -0.31 -8.55 -17.67
N GLY A 67 0.20 -7.73 -18.61
CA GLY A 67 -0.46 -7.44 -19.87
C GLY A 67 -1.87 -6.88 -19.66
N THR A 68 -2.86 -7.60 -20.18
CA THR A 68 -4.28 -7.24 -20.09
C THR A 68 -4.97 -7.81 -18.84
N GLY A 69 -4.26 -8.54 -17.99
CA GLY A 69 -4.84 -9.18 -16.81
C GLY A 69 -5.67 -10.44 -17.10
N LEU A 70 -5.61 -10.96 -18.31
CA LEU A 70 -6.41 -12.12 -18.70
C LEU A 70 -6.11 -13.35 -17.85
N ASN A 71 -4.84 -13.63 -17.58
CA ASN A 71 -4.43 -14.77 -16.74
C ASN A 71 -4.95 -14.63 -15.31
N PHE A 72 -4.89 -13.43 -14.76
CA PHE A 72 -5.42 -13.14 -13.43
C PHE A 72 -6.94 -13.40 -13.37
N LEU A 73 -7.69 -12.90 -14.34
CA LEU A 73 -9.15 -13.06 -14.37
C LEU A 73 -9.53 -14.54 -14.54
N CYS A 74 -8.84 -15.28 -15.37
CA CYS A 74 -9.07 -16.73 -15.54
C CYS A 74 -8.77 -17.49 -14.24
N ALA A 75 -7.67 -17.17 -13.56
CA ALA A 75 -7.33 -17.78 -12.28
C ALA A 75 -8.38 -17.44 -11.21
N TRP A 76 -8.81 -16.20 -11.14
CA TRP A 76 -9.86 -15.78 -10.20
C TRP A 76 -11.19 -16.48 -10.48
N GLN A 77 -11.60 -16.56 -11.74
CA GLN A 77 -12.81 -17.29 -12.12
C GLN A 77 -12.77 -18.75 -11.66
N LEU A 78 -11.68 -19.46 -11.94
CA LEU A 78 -11.52 -20.86 -11.52
C LEU A 78 -11.51 -20.98 -9.99
N PHE A 79 -10.84 -20.07 -9.30
CA PHE A 79 -10.82 -20.03 -7.83
C PHE A 79 -12.22 -19.82 -7.25
N ALA A 80 -13.01 -18.92 -7.83
CA ALA A 80 -14.38 -18.66 -7.41
C ALA A 80 -15.30 -19.88 -7.61
N GLU A 81 -15.03 -20.67 -8.65
CA GLU A 81 -15.84 -21.86 -8.97
C GLU A 81 -15.55 -23.06 -8.05
N CYS A 82 -14.29 -23.28 -7.67
CA CYS A 82 -13.90 -24.55 -7.05
C CYS A 82 -13.22 -24.45 -5.68
N ALA A 83 -12.75 -23.29 -5.25
CA ALA A 83 -12.09 -23.16 -3.95
C ALA A 83 -13.09 -23.06 -2.80
N PRO A 84 -12.72 -23.50 -1.57
CA PRO A 84 -13.52 -23.25 -0.38
C PRO A 84 -13.82 -21.76 -0.19
N LEU A 85 -14.98 -21.45 0.39
CA LEU A 85 -15.45 -20.05 0.55
C LEU A 85 -14.54 -19.19 1.43
N ASP A 86 -13.83 -19.80 2.38
CA ASP A 86 -12.90 -19.13 3.27
C ASP A 86 -11.45 -19.19 2.78
N ALA A 87 -11.19 -19.82 1.64
CA ALA A 87 -9.86 -19.83 1.02
C ALA A 87 -9.53 -18.47 0.37
N ARG A 88 -8.24 -18.22 0.15
CA ARG A 88 -7.73 -16.95 -0.36
C ARG A 88 -6.79 -17.18 -1.54
N LEU A 89 -6.89 -16.30 -2.51
CA LEU A 89 -6.00 -16.24 -3.67
C LEU A 89 -5.17 -14.97 -3.61
N HIS A 90 -3.84 -15.12 -3.66
CA HIS A 90 -2.91 -14.02 -3.87
C HIS A 90 -2.30 -14.14 -5.26
N PHE A 91 -2.39 -13.06 -6.02
CA PHE A 91 -1.81 -12.97 -7.36
C PHE A 91 -0.81 -11.81 -7.38
N VAL A 92 0.45 -12.12 -7.65
CA VAL A 92 1.53 -11.12 -7.73
C VAL A 92 2.06 -11.13 -9.16
N SER A 93 1.99 -9.99 -9.83
CA SER A 93 2.44 -9.88 -11.22
C SER A 93 3.35 -8.69 -11.44
N VAL A 94 4.38 -8.87 -12.25
CA VAL A 94 5.31 -7.82 -12.66
C VAL A 94 4.91 -7.29 -14.01
N GLU A 95 4.88 -5.95 -14.16
CA GLU A 95 4.60 -5.30 -15.45
C GLU A 95 5.45 -4.04 -15.60
N LYS A 96 6.22 -3.96 -16.68
CA LYS A 96 7.05 -2.80 -16.97
C LYS A 96 6.27 -1.68 -17.66
N PHE A 97 5.32 -2.04 -18.50
CA PHE A 97 4.50 -1.13 -19.29
C PHE A 97 3.01 -1.41 -19.05
N PRO A 98 2.45 -0.91 -17.95
CA PRO A 98 1.03 -1.13 -17.67
C PRO A 98 0.15 -0.50 -18.76
N LEU A 99 -0.96 -1.15 -19.07
CA LEU A 99 -1.95 -0.57 -19.97
C LEU A 99 -2.56 0.68 -19.34
N SER A 100 -2.98 1.63 -20.18
CA SER A 100 -3.86 2.70 -19.73
C SER A 100 -5.22 2.11 -19.33
N GLN A 101 -5.96 2.84 -18.51
CA GLN A 101 -7.31 2.40 -18.09
C GLN A 101 -8.23 2.20 -19.31
N ALA A 102 -8.14 3.07 -20.30
CA ALA A 102 -8.93 2.99 -21.54
C ALA A 102 -8.58 1.72 -22.34
N ASP A 103 -7.31 1.43 -22.53
CA ASP A 103 -6.87 0.24 -23.27
C ASP A 103 -7.21 -1.05 -22.52
N LEU A 104 -7.07 -1.05 -21.19
CA LEU A 104 -7.48 -2.20 -20.37
C LEU A 104 -8.98 -2.46 -20.49
N HIS A 105 -9.79 -1.42 -20.42
CA HIS A 105 -11.23 -1.51 -20.60
C HIS A 105 -11.59 -2.11 -21.97
N ARG A 106 -10.96 -1.64 -23.03
CA ARG A 106 -11.16 -2.15 -24.39
C ARG A 106 -10.73 -3.62 -24.53
N ALA A 107 -9.57 -3.97 -24.01
CA ALA A 107 -9.06 -5.34 -24.08
C ALA A 107 -9.96 -6.33 -23.33
N LEU A 108 -10.40 -5.99 -22.13
CA LEU A 108 -11.26 -6.86 -21.31
C LEU A 108 -12.69 -6.93 -21.83
N GLY A 109 -13.15 -5.92 -22.57
CA GLY A 109 -14.44 -5.94 -23.25
C GLY A 109 -14.55 -7.02 -24.34
N LEU A 110 -13.44 -7.59 -24.78
CA LEU A 110 -13.40 -8.71 -25.72
C LEU A 110 -13.81 -10.05 -25.11
N TRP A 111 -13.91 -10.12 -23.79
CA TRP A 111 -14.20 -11.33 -23.03
C TRP A 111 -15.48 -11.20 -22.17
N PRO A 112 -16.69 -11.22 -22.77
CA PRO A 112 -17.95 -11.07 -22.03
C PRO A 112 -18.12 -12.11 -20.91
N GLU A 113 -17.59 -13.32 -21.08
CA GLU A 113 -17.64 -14.40 -20.09
C GLU A 113 -16.85 -14.09 -18.81
N LEU A 114 -15.93 -13.14 -18.84
CA LEU A 114 -15.17 -12.68 -17.69
C LEU A 114 -15.68 -11.37 -17.10
N ALA A 115 -16.79 -10.83 -17.58
CA ALA A 115 -17.28 -9.50 -17.20
C ALA A 115 -17.46 -9.34 -15.67
N ALA A 116 -17.93 -10.37 -14.99
CA ALA A 116 -18.14 -10.34 -13.54
C ALA A 116 -16.84 -10.13 -12.75
N PHE A 117 -15.69 -10.50 -13.31
CA PHE A 117 -14.35 -10.35 -12.72
C PHE A 117 -13.62 -9.12 -13.29
N ALA A 118 -13.85 -8.83 -14.56
CA ALA A 118 -13.24 -7.68 -15.23
C ALA A 118 -13.76 -6.35 -14.66
N GLU A 119 -15.05 -6.26 -14.36
CA GLU A 119 -15.66 -5.03 -13.84
C GLU A 119 -15.05 -4.56 -12.51
N PRO A 120 -14.88 -5.41 -11.47
CA PRO A 120 -14.18 -5.02 -10.26
C PRO A 120 -12.71 -4.63 -10.51
N LEU A 121 -12.00 -5.34 -11.40
CA LEU A 121 -10.63 -4.99 -11.76
C LEU A 121 -10.56 -3.60 -12.38
N LEU A 122 -11.41 -3.30 -13.34
CA LEU A 122 -11.46 -2.00 -14.01
C LEU A 122 -11.79 -0.86 -13.03
N LYS A 123 -12.71 -1.10 -12.10
CA LYS A 123 -13.06 -0.12 -11.07
C LYS A 123 -11.88 0.21 -10.16
N GLN A 124 -11.06 -0.78 -9.83
CA GLN A 124 -9.87 -0.60 -8.98
C GLN A 124 -8.59 -0.30 -9.76
N TYR A 125 -8.62 -0.30 -11.09
CA TYR A 125 -7.45 0.03 -11.91
C TYR A 125 -7.30 1.55 -12.07
N VAL A 126 -7.07 2.19 -10.96
CA VAL A 126 -6.95 3.64 -10.77
C VAL A 126 -5.67 3.91 -9.99
N ALA A 127 -4.96 4.97 -10.33
CA ALA A 127 -3.69 5.36 -9.70
C ALA A 127 -2.65 4.21 -9.68
N VAL A 128 -2.56 3.46 -10.79
CA VAL A 128 -1.56 2.41 -10.99
C VAL A 128 -0.31 3.04 -11.57
N HIS A 129 0.66 3.29 -10.69
CA HIS A 129 1.94 3.92 -11.01
C HIS A 129 3.10 3.04 -10.58
N ASP A 130 4.34 3.52 -10.75
CA ASP A 130 5.56 2.79 -10.37
C ASP A 130 5.51 2.28 -8.93
N GLY A 131 6.11 1.11 -8.72
CA GLY A 131 6.21 0.47 -7.43
C GLY A 131 5.18 -0.63 -7.21
N PHE A 132 5.00 -1.04 -5.97
CA PHE A 132 4.04 -2.08 -5.60
C PHE A 132 2.64 -1.48 -5.49
N GLN A 133 1.70 -2.04 -6.22
CA GLN A 133 0.31 -1.56 -6.28
C GLN A 133 -0.64 -2.68 -5.87
N ARG A 134 -1.16 -2.59 -4.66
CA ARG A 134 -2.08 -3.59 -4.12
C ARG A 134 -3.53 -3.28 -4.44
N GLN A 135 -4.27 -4.32 -4.86
CA GLN A 135 -5.71 -4.29 -5.10
C GLN A 135 -6.35 -5.48 -4.39
N VAL A 136 -7.49 -5.25 -3.76
CA VAL A 136 -8.20 -6.27 -2.98
C VAL A 136 -9.62 -6.42 -3.53
N PHE A 137 -10.05 -7.67 -3.75
CA PHE A 137 -11.32 -8.03 -4.34
C PHE A 137 -12.05 -9.05 -3.47
N ASP A 138 -13.33 -9.21 -3.73
CA ASP A 138 -14.19 -10.23 -3.12
C ASP A 138 -14.06 -10.26 -1.58
N ASN A 139 -14.23 -9.08 -0.97
CA ASN A 139 -14.15 -8.87 0.49
C ASN A 139 -12.83 -9.39 1.11
N GLY A 140 -11.72 -9.24 0.41
CA GLY A 140 -10.40 -9.67 0.87
C GLY A 140 -10.02 -11.10 0.48
N ARG A 141 -10.88 -11.81 -0.20
CA ARG A 141 -10.64 -13.19 -0.62
C ARG A 141 -9.63 -13.30 -1.76
N VAL A 142 -9.57 -12.29 -2.61
CA VAL A 142 -8.64 -12.21 -3.75
C VAL A 142 -7.81 -10.94 -3.65
N THR A 143 -6.51 -11.10 -3.70
CA THR A 143 -5.55 -10.00 -3.64
C THR A 143 -4.67 -10.00 -4.88
N LEU A 144 -4.60 -8.87 -5.56
CA LEU A 144 -3.70 -8.62 -6.68
C LEU A 144 -2.65 -7.60 -6.23
N THR A 145 -1.38 -7.93 -6.38
CA THR A 145 -0.27 -6.99 -6.19
C THR A 145 0.48 -6.86 -7.50
N LEU A 146 0.38 -5.69 -8.12
CA LEU A 146 1.12 -5.35 -9.33
C LEU A 146 2.46 -4.73 -8.95
N LEU A 147 3.55 -5.29 -9.46
CA LEU A 147 4.88 -4.73 -9.33
C LEU A 147 5.17 -3.98 -10.64
N ILE A 148 4.94 -2.68 -10.63
CA ILE A 148 5.10 -1.84 -11.81
C ILE A 148 6.55 -1.38 -11.91
N GLY A 149 7.28 -1.93 -12.85
CA GLY A 149 8.70 -1.69 -13.07
C GLY A 149 9.38 -2.85 -13.79
N ASP A 150 10.69 -2.77 -13.91
CA ASP A 150 11.50 -3.83 -14.50
C ASP A 150 11.52 -5.07 -13.60
N ALA A 151 11.27 -6.24 -14.16
CA ALA A 151 11.19 -7.49 -13.39
C ALA A 151 12.48 -7.81 -12.64
N VAL A 152 13.63 -7.54 -13.23
CA VAL A 152 14.95 -7.78 -12.61
C VAL A 152 15.20 -6.86 -11.42
N GLU A 153 14.59 -5.68 -11.41
CA GLU A 153 14.66 -4.73 -10.29
C GLU A 153 13.57 -4.97 -9.24
N MET A 154 12.38 -5.37 -9.68
CA MET A 154 11.20 -5.49 -8.80
C MET A 154 11.17 -6.80 -8.03
N LEU A 155 11.44 -7.93 -8.66
CA LEU A 155 11.35 -9.24 -8.00
C LEU A 155 12.33 -9.42 -6.84
N PRO A 156 13.58 -8.91 -6.89
CA PRO A 156 14.46 -8.94 -5.72
C PRO A 156 13.91 -8.21 -4.49
N GLN A 157 13.00 -7.27 -4.70
CA GLN A 157 12.34 -6.50 -3.64
C GLN A 157 11.08 -7.17 -3.07
N LEU A 158 10.66 -8.29 -3.63
CA LEU A 158 9.50 -9.03 -3.15
C LEU A 158 9.90 -10.02 -2.05
N ASP A 159 9.24 -9.95 -0.91
CA ASP A 159 9.29 -10.97 0.14
C ASP A 159 8.00 -11.78 0.11
N GLY A 160 8.11 -13.05 -0.22
CA GLY A 160 6.96 -13.94 -0.31
C GLY A 160 7.36 -15.32 -0.83
N GLN A 161 6.39 -16.23 -0.81
CA GLN A 161 6.52 -17.57 -1.37
C GLN A 161 5.43 -17.78 -2.43
N ILE A 162 5.86 -18.22 -3.60
CA ILE A 162 4.99 -18.45 -4.77
C ILE A 162 4.75 -19.95 -4.94
N ASP A 163 3.49 -20.35 -5.02
CA ASP A 163 3.08 -21.74 -5.20
C ASP A 163 3.00 -22.14 -6.68
N ALA A 164 2.64 -21.21 -7.54
CA ALA A 164 2.49 -21.46 -8.97
C ALA A 164 2.97 -20.24 -9.77
N TRP A 165 3.87 -20.46 -10.73
CA TRP A 165 4.35 -19.43 -11.61
C TRP A 165 3.66 -19.49 -12.98
N PHE A 166 3.19 -18.33 -13.41
CA PHE A 166 2.79 -18.07 -14.80
C PHE A 166 3.92 -17.29 -15.46
N LEU A 167 4.81 -17.99 -16.13
CA LEU A 167 5.91 -17.37 -16.86
C LEU A 167 5.39 -16.93 -18.23
N ASP A 168 4.93 -15.71 -18.28
CA ASP A 168 4.30 -15.08 -19.43
C ASP A 168 5.12 -13.87 -19.92
N GLY A 169 4.58 -13.13 -20.84
CA GLY A 169 5.20 -11.99 -21.51
C GLY A 169 5.25 -12.21 -23.02
N PHE A 170 5.91 -11.31 -23.70
CA PHE A 170 6.12 -11.47 -25.15
C PHE A 170 7.15 -12.55 -25.43
N ALA A 171 7.13 -13.11 -26.66
CA ALA A 171 7.99 -14.22 -27.06
C ALA A 171 9.47 -13.94 -26.72
N PRO A 172 10.25 -14.97 -26.34
CA PRO A 172 11.67 -14.80 -25.97
C PRO A 172 12.51 -14.08 -27.03
N ALA A 173 12.22 -14.28 -28.30
CA ALA A 173 12.89 -13.58 -29.41
C ALA A 173 12.50 -12.10 -29.53
N LYS A 174 11.33 -11.73 -29.02
CA LYS A 174 10.78 -10.35 -29.07
C LYS A 174 11.16 -9.51 -27.85
N ASN A 175 11.26 -10.15 -26.69
CA ASN A 175 11.59 -9.52 -25.41
C ASN A 175 12.54 -10.40 -24.59
N PRO A 176 13.81 -10.54 -25.00
CA PRO A 176 14.75 -11.44 -24.34
C PRO A 176 15.05 -11.05 -22.89
N GLU A 177 14.85 -9.82 -22.48
CA GLU A 177 15.10 -9.34 -21.10
C GLU A 177 14.23 -10.03 -20.05
N MET A 178 13.07 -10.55 -20.44
CA MET A 178 12.15 -11.29 -19.56
C MET A 178 12.47 -12.80 -19.45
N TRP A 179 13.56 -13.27 -20.07
CA TRP A 179 13.90 -14.69 -20.19
C TRP A 179 15.36 -14.96 -19.82
N THR A 180 15.90 -14.20 -18.87
CA THR A 180 17.30 -14.28 -18.45
C THR A 180 17.52 -15.24 -17.29
N PRO A 181 18.74 -15.82 -17.14
CA PRO A 181 19.09 -16.61 -15.97
C PRO A 181 18.92 -15.86 -14.65
N GLU A 182 19.19 -14.57 -14.61
CA GLU A 182 19.02 -13.70 -13.44
C GLU A 182 17.57 -13.64 -13.00
N LEU A 183 16.65 -13.47 -13.95
CA LEU A 183 15.22 -13.49 -13.67
C LEU A 183 14.78 -14.85 -13.14
N PHE A 184 15.22 -15.94 -13.77
CA PHE A 184 14.85 -17.29 -13.34
C PHE A 184 15.41 -17.65 -11.95
N ALA A 185 16.56 -17.11 -11.59
CA ALA A 185 17.10 -17.23 -10.23
C ALA A 185 16.19 -16.55 -9.20
N GLU A 186 15.61 -15.39 -9.52
CA GLU A 186 14.64 -14.71 -8.66
C GLU A 186 13.32 -15.49 -8.56
N LEU A 187 12.84 -16.06 -9.65
CA LEU A 187 11.66 -16.94 -9.59
C LEU A 187 11.91 -18.13 -8.65
N ALA A 188 13.08 -18.75 -8.75
CA ALA A 188 13.47 -19.87 -7.88
C ALA A 188 13.58 -19.44 -6.40
N ARG A 189 14.17 -18.27 -6.13
CA ARG A 189 14.25 -17.73 -4.75
C ARG A 189 12.88 -17.62 -4.11
N LEU A 190 11.89 -17.21 -4.87
CA LEU A 190 10.52 -16.96 -4.41
C LEU A 190 9.66 -18.22 -4.36
N CYS A 191 10.13 -19.36 -4.85
CA CYS A 191 9.35 -20.59 -4.86
C CYS A 191 9.05 -21.10 -3.45
N ALA A 192 7.78 -21.43 -3.19
CA ALA A 192 7.41 -22.30 -2.10
C ALA A 192 7.92 -23.73 -2.38
N PRO A 193 8.03 -24.60 -1.37
CA PRO A 193 8.27 -26.02 -1.60
C PRO A 193 7.23 -26.59 -2.58
N ASP A 194 7.70 -27.40 -3.53
CA ASP A 194 6.84 -28.02 -4.55
C ASP A 194 6.11 -27.04 -5.48
N ALA A 195 6.62 -25.84 -5.62
CA ALA A 195 6.07 -24.85 -6.54
C ALA A 195 6.07 -25.37 -7.99
N THR A 196 5.09 -24.94 -8.75
CA THR A 196 4.94 -25.31 -10.16
C THR A 196 5.14 -24.11 -11.07
N ILE A 197 5.38 -24.36 -12.34
CA ILE A 197 5.56 -23.34 -13.36
C ILE A 197 4.97 -23.81 -14.69
N GLY A 198 4.31 -22.89 -15.39
CA GLY A 198 3.86 -23.08 -16.76
C GLY A 198 4.28 -21.90 -17.63
N THR A 199 4.58 -22.17 -18.90
CA THR A 199 4.89 -21.14 -19.89
C THR A 199 4.48 -21.57 -21.28
N PHE A 200 4.13 -20.61 -22.12
CA PHE A 200 3.66 -20.82 -23.49
C PHE A 200 4.78 -21.22 -24.46
N THR A 201 6.02 -20.95 -24.14
CA THR A 201 7.16 -21.26 -25.03
C THR A 201 7.66 -22.68 -24.81
N SER A 202 8.08 -23.34 -25.90
CA SER A 202 8.80 -24.64 -25.87
C SER A 202 10.28 -24.49 -26.21
N THR A 203 10.78 -23.27 -26.27
CA THR A 203 12.16 -22.93 -26.65
C THR A 203 13.18 -23.69 -25.80
N GLY A 204 14.12 -24.37 -26.45
CA GLY A 204 15.07 -25.25 -25.75
C GLY A 204 15.99 -24.53 -24.77
N TRP A 205 16.48 -23.32 -25.11
CA TRP A 205 17.35 -22.58 -24.19
C TRP A 205 16.61 -22.07 -22.96
N VAL A 206 15.31 -21.74 -23.06
CA VAL A 206 14.47 -21.38 -21.91
C VAL A 206 14.32 -22.58 -20.99
N ARG A 207 14.01 -23.73 -21.54
CA ARG A 207 13.90 -24.99 -20.77
C ARG A 207 15.18 -25.28 -20.00
N ARG A 208 16.33 -25.20 -20.70
CA ARG A 208 17.65 -25.45 -20.06
C ARG A 208 17.96 -24.42 -18.97
N ALA A 209 17.66 -23.13 -19.19
CA ALA A 209 17.90 -22.09 -18.22
C ALA A 209 17.03 -22.26 -16.96
N LEU A 210 15.77 -22.67 -17.12
CA LEU A 210 14.89 -22.98 -15.99
C LEU A 210 15.36 -24.22 -15.23
N ASN A 211 15.84 -25.26 -15.93
CA ASN A 211 16.44 -26.41 -15.28
C ASN A 211 17.68 -26.04 -14.46
N THR A 212 18.51 -25.14 -14.96
CA THR A 212 19.68 -24.62 -14.24
C THR A 212 19.27 -23.83 -12.98
N ALA A 213 18.14 -23.17 -13.00
CA ALA A 213 17.62 -22.45 -11.85
C ALA A 213 16.98 -23.36 -10.77
N GLY A 214 16.81 -24.65 -11.05
CA GLY A 214 16.26 -25.62 -10.09
C GLY A 214 14.87 -26.14 -10.42
N PHE A 215 14.29 -25.76 -11.56
CA PHE A 215 13.02 -26.31 -12.03
C PHE A 215 13.26 -27.57 -12.86
N LYS A 216 12.43 -28.57 -12.68
CA LYS A 216 12.41 -29.77 -13.53
C LYS A 216 11.36 -29.57 -14.62
N MET A 217 11.81 -29.11 -15.79
CA MET A 217 10.95 -28.75 -16.91
C MET A 217 10.75 -29.88 -17.86
N LYS A 218 9.54 -30.00 -18.40
CA LYS A 218 9.22 -30.93 -19.49
C LYS A 218 8.31 -30.27 -20.52
N ARG A 219 8.41 -30.76 -21.76
CA ARG A 219 7.49 -30.44 -22.83
C ARG A 219 6.21 -31.22 -22.67
N VAL A 220 5.08 -30.58 -22.90
CA VAL A 220 3.76 -31.18 -22.90
C VAL A 220 2.99 -30.68 -24.12
N PRO A 221 1.95 -31.43 -24.57
CA PRO A 221 1.14 -30.98 -25.70
C PRO A 221 0.62 -29.58 -25.51
N GLY A 222 0.74 -28.76 -26.55
CA GLY A 222 0.17 -27.43 -26.62
C GLY A 222 -1.29 -27.42 -27.02
N ILE A 223 -1.80 -26.26 -27.40
CA ILE A 223 -3.17 -26.07 -27.86
C ILE A 223 -3.19 -25.15 -29.10
N GLY A 224 -4.12 -25.37 -29.99
CA GLY A 224 -4.27 -24.59 -31.22
C GLY A 224 -3.05 -24.71 -32.12
N HIS A 225 -2.41 -23.60 -32.42
CA HIS A 225 -1.22 -23.57 -33.29
C HIS A 225 0.08 -23.90 -32.56
N LYS A 226 0.05 -24.03 -31.24
CA LYS A 226 1.23 -24.39 -30.42
C LYS A 226 1.29 -25.89 -30.23
N TRP A 227 2.30 -26.52 -30.80
CA TRP A 227 2.49 -27.98 -30.71
C TRP A 227 2.86 -28.43 -29.31
N GLU A 228 3.70 -27.63 -28.61
CA GLU A 228 4.21 -27.94 -27.29
C GLU A 228 4.31 -26.68 -26.44
N VAL A 229 4.12 -26.84 -25.14
CA VAL A 229 4.38 -25.84 -24.11
C VAL A 229 5.24 -26.46 -23.02
N LEU A 230 5.76 -25.66 -22.09
CA LEU A 230 6.58 -26.16 -20.98
C LEU A 230 5.81 -26.08 -19.67
N ARG A 231 5.99 -27.14 -18.88
CA ARG A 231 5.60 -27.14 -17.46
C ARG A 231 6.74 -27.70 -16.62
N GLY A 232 6.75 -27.36 -15.33
CA GLY A 232 7.75 -27.89 -14.43
C GLY A 232 7.36 -27.77 -12.97
N THR A 233 8.22 -28.37 -12.15
CA THR A 233 8.16 -28.30 -10.69
C THR A 233 9.50 -27.81 -10.17
N PHE A 234 9.47 -27.06 -9.06
CA PHE A 234 10.69 -26.63 -8.40
C PHE A 234 11.23 -27.76 -7.51
N GLU A 235 12.41 -28.24 -7.83
CA GLU A 235 13.08 -29.35 -7.14
C GLU A 235 14.13 -28.87 -6.10
N GLY A 236 14.30 -27.56 -5.96
CA GLY A 236 15.31 -26.95 -5.10
C GLY A 236 16.53 -26.46 -5.88
N TRP A 237 17.43 -25.81 -5.17
CA TRP A 237 18.65 -25.30 -5.75
C TRP A 237 19.58 -26.47 -6.13
N PRO A 238 20.24 -26.41 -7.30
CA PRO A 238 21.30 -27.37 -7.64
C PRO A 238 22.43 -27.32 -6.60
N GLU A 239 23.09 -28.48 -6.36
CA GLU A 239 24.14 -28.59 -5.34
C GLU A 239 25.34 -27.65 -5.56
N ASP A 240 25.58 -27.26 -6.80
CA ASP A 240 26.68 -26.39 -7.22
C ASP A 240 26.30 -24.90 -7.26
N VAL A 241 25.08 -24.55 -6.87
CA VAL A 241 24.58 -23.17 -6.87
C VAL A 241 24.37 -22.70 -5.44
N GLU A 242 25.02 -21.58 -5.07
CA GLU A 242 24.73 -20.95 -3.79
C GLU A 242 23.32 -20.34 -3.78
N PRO A 243 22.48 -20.66 -2.78
CA PRO A 243 21.19 -19.99 -2.61
C PRO A 243 21.36 -18.48 -2.44
N LEU A 244 20.37 -17.72 -2.87
CA LEU A 244 20.36 -16.28 -2.63
C LEU A 244 20.42 -16.01 -1.12
N PRO A 245 21.16 -14.94 -0.68
CA PRO A 245 21.35 -14.69 0.74
C PRO A 245 20.04 -14.46 1.48
N ALA A 246 19.92 -15.09 2.63
CA ALA A 246 18.78 -14.92 3.51
C ALA A 246 18.66 -13.46 4.01
N SER A 247 17.48 -13.07 4.40
CA SER A 247 17.25 -11.78 5.06
C SER A 247 18.04 -11.69 6.37
N LYS A 248 18.49 -10.47 6.73
CA LYS A 248 19.13 -10.23 8.02
C LYS A 248 18.20 -10.67 9.16
N PRO A 249 18.71 -11.30 10.24
CA PRO A 249 17.84 -11.87 11.28
C PRO A 249 16.91 -10.85 11.93
N TRP A 250 17.33 -9.60 12.08
CA TRP A 250 16.51 -8.55 12.67
C TRP A 250 15.42 -8.00 11.75
N PHE A 251 15.41 -8.39 10.47
CA PHE A 251 14.35 -8.08 9.49
C PHE A 251 13.63 -9.34 9.01
N ALA A 252 14.00 -10.52 9.51
CA ALA A 252 13.35 -11.77 9.16
C ALA A 252 11.91 -11.80 9.70
N ARG A 253 11.06 -12.59 9.06
CA ARG A 253 9.71 -12.79 9.59
C ARG A 253 9.77 -13.58 10.90
N PRO A 254 9.03 -13.15 11.94
CA PRO A 254 8.84 -13.99 13.10
C PRO A 254 8.17 -15.31 12.72
N GLN A 255 8.42 -16.36 13.49
CA GLN A 255 7.74 -17.62 13.29
C GLN A 255 6.24 -17.48 13.51
N ALA A 256 5.44 -18.22 12.75
CA ALA A 256 4.00 -18.26 12.92
C ALA A 256 3.63 -18.72 14.33
N LEU A 257 2.72 -17.99 14.96
CA LEU A 257 2.24 -18.31 16.31
C LEU A 257 1.18 -19.39 16.23
N GLY A 258 1.25 -20.35 17.15
CA GLY A 258 0.14 -21.26 17.43
C GLY A 258 -0.95 -20.57 18.24
N GLY A 259 -2.12 -21.21 18.31
CA GLY A 259 -3.23 -20.73 19.11
C GLY A 259 -4.32 -20.02 18.30
N PRO A 260 -5.31 -19.42 18.99
CA PRO A 260 -6.45 -18.80 18.32
C PRO A 260 -6.03 -17.62 17.45
N ARG A 261 -6.67 -17.47 16.28
CA ARG A 261 -6.52 -16.31 15.42
C ARG A 261 -7.33 -15.14 15.97
N LYS A 262 -6.89 -14.62 17.07
CA LYS A 262 -7.47 -13.47 17.76
C LYS A 262 -6.42 -12.39 17.96
N ALA A 263 -6.77 -11.15 17.63
CA ALA A 263 -5.92 -9.98 17.78
C ALA A 263 -6.64 -8.88 18.55
N MET A 264 -5.88 -8.16 19.37
CA MET A 264 -6.30 -6.87 19.94
C MET A 264 -5.57 -5.77 19.17
N VAL A 265 -6.32 -4.78 18.72
CA VAL A 265 -5.75 -3.54 18.13
C VAL A 265 -6.03 -2.40 19.10
N ILE A 266 -4.98 -1.76 19.59
CA ILE A 266 -5.07 -0.68 20.57
C ILE A 266 -4.95 0.65 19.87
N GLY A 267 -6.04 1.41 19.84
CA GLY A 267 -6.18 2.67 19.15
C GLY A 267 -7.14 2.59 17.96
N GLY A 268 -8.16 3.43 17.97
CA GLY A 268 -9.24 3.46 16.96
C GLY A 268 -9.13 4.61 15.96
N GLY A 269 -7.92 5.07 15.65
CA GLY A 269 -7.65 6.00 14.57
C GLY A 269 -7.47 5.29 13.23
N MET A 270 -6.91 5.99 12.25
CA MET A 270 -6.68 5.45 10.89
C MET A 270 -5.84 4.17 10.92
N ALA A 271 -4.73 4.18 11.63
CA ALA A 271 -3.85 3.01 11.74
C ALA A 271 -4.56 1.82 12.39
N GLY A 272 -5.29 2.03 13.48
CA GLY A 272 -5.99 0.98 14.19
C GLY A 272 -7.18 0.41 13.42
N CYS A 273 -8.03 1.24 12.86
CA CYS A 273 -9.20 0.80 12.10
C CYS A 273 -8.80 0.02 10.84
N THR A 274 -7.79 0.49 10.10
CA THR A 274 -7.31 -0.19 8.89
C THR A 274 -6.57 -1.49 9.22
N THR A 275 -5.82 -1.53 10.33
CA THR A 275 -5.19 -2.77 10.82
C THR A 275 -6.25 -3.80 11.19
N ALA A 276 -7.29 -3.38 11.92
CA ALA A 276 -8.40 -4.27 12.28
C ALA A 276 -9.09 -4.85 11.05
N ALA A 277 -9.35 -4.00 10.03
CA ALA A 277 -9.97 -4.44 8.78
C ALA A 277 -9.11 -5.44 8.00
N SER A 278 -7.81 -5.19 7.88
CA SER A 278 -6.88 -6.08 7.18
C SER A 278 -6.79 -7.45 7.87
N LEU A 279 -6.74 -7.50 9.18
CA LEU A 279 -6.75 -8.74 9.95
C LEU A 279 -8.10 -9.47 9.85
N ALA A 280 -9.19 -8.75 10.01
CA ALA A 280 -10.54 -9.32 9.93
C ALA A 280 -10.85 -9.93 8.57
N ALA A 281 -10.39 -9.31 7.50
CA ALA A 281 -10.52 -9.83 6.13
C ALA A 281 -9.81 -11.18 5.95
N ARG A 282 -8.83 -11.48 6.80
CA ARG A 282 -8.07 -12.74 6.82
C ARG A 282 -8.61 -13.78 7.81
N GLY A 283 -9.80 -13.52 8.36
CA GLY A 283 -10.46 -14.44 9.30
C GLY A 283 -10.02 -14.29 10.74
N TRP A 284 -9.22 -13.29 11.09
CA TRP A 284 -8.91 -12.98 12.48
C TRP A 284 -10.13 -12.43 13.19
N GLN A 285 -10.33 -12.87 14.44
CA GLN A 285 -11.25 -12.19 15.36
C GLN A 285 -10.51 -11.01 15.97
N VAL A 286 -11.04 -9.81 15.82
CA VAL A 286 -10.34 -8.58 16.20
C VAL A 286 -11.15 -7.83 17.25
N SER A 287 -10.49 -7.50 18.36
CA SER A 287 -10.99 -6.53 19.34
C SER A 287 -10.29 -5.20 19.07
N LEU A 288 -11.04 -4.18 18.68
CA LEU A 288 -10.55 -2.83 18.47
C LEU A 288 -10.85 -2.01 19.72
N LEU A 289 -9.80 -1.62 20.46
CA LEU A 289 -9.91 -0.97 21.76
C LEU A 289 -9.63 0.52 21.61
N GLU A 290 -10.63 1.36 21.88
CA GLU A 290 -10.55 2.82 21.79
C GLU A 290 -10.90 3.47 23.13
N ARG A 291 -10.09 4.42 23.58
CA ARG A 291 -10.30 5.10 24.86
C ARG A 291 -11.44 6.13 24.84
N HIS A 292 -11.73 6.70 23.69
CA HIS A 292 -12.80 7.70 23.52
C HIS A 292 -14.18 7.03 23.35
N ASP A 293 -15.20 7.86 23.29
CA ASP A 293 -16.59 7.44 23.08
C ASP A 293 -16.93 7.17 21.60
N GLU A 294 -16.01 7.49 20.69
CA GLU A 294 -16.12 7.23 19.26
C GLU A 294 -14.75 6.93 18.66
N LEU A 295 -14.73 6.31 17.48
CA LEU A 295 -13.52 6.14 16.67
C LEU A 295 -13.06 7.48 16.08
N ALA A 296 -11.80 7.54 15.71
CA ALA A 296 -11.21 8.68 14.98
C ALA A 296 -11.35 10.05 15.71
N GLN A 297 -11.11 10.08 17.00
CA GLN A 297 -11.28 11.30 17.82
C GLN A 297 -10.00 12.12 17.97
N GLU A 298 -8.84 11.65 17.51
CA GLU A 298 -7.56 12.37 17.62
C GLU A 298 -7.10 12.87 16.23
N ALA A 299 -5.89 12.58 15.80
CA ALA A 299 -5.38 13.07 14.51
C ALA A 299 -6.24 12.65 13.30
N SER A 300 -6.96 11.54 13.39
CA SER A 300 -7.86 11.05 12.35
C SER A 300 -9.26 11.68 12.37
N GLY A 301 -9.49 12.68 13.20
CA GLY A 301 -10.82 13.27 13.41
C GLY A 301 -11.09 14.57 12.64
N ASN A 302 -10.18 15.03 11.80
CA ASN A 302 -10.43 16.23 11.00
C ASN A 302 -11.60 16.02 10.02
N PRO A 303 -12.42 17.05 9.76
CA PRO A 303 -13.54 16.92 8.82
C PRO A 303 -13.08 16.54 7.41
N GLN A 304 -11.93 17.07 6.98
CA GLN A 304 -11.31 16.76 5.69
C GLN A 304 -9.81 16.63 5.86
N GLY A 305 -9.26 15.53 5.41
CA GLY A 305 -7.83 15.35 5.23
C GLY A 305 -7.49 15.44 3.75
N VAL A 306 -6.29 15.86 3.42
CA VAL A 306 -5.84 16.02 2.03
C VAL A 306 -5.06 14.80 1.57
N LEU A 307 -5.44 14.26 0.42
CA LEU A 307 -4.66 13.25 -0.31
C LEU A 307 -3.56 13.96 -1.11
N TYR A 308 -2.54 14.39 -0.40
CA TYR A 308 -1.40 15.09 -0.97
C TYR A 308 -0.16 14.19 -0.99
N LEU A 309 0.52 14.16 -2.15
CA LEU A 309 1.72 13.37 -2.35
C LEU A 309 2.96 14.27 -2.28
N LYS A 310 3.65 14.24 -1.16
CA LYS A 310 4.95 14.89 -1.04
C LYS A 310 6.04 13.94 -1.52
N LEU A 311 6.34 14.02 -2.81
CA LEU A 311 7.29 13.15 -3.51
C LEU A 311 8.67 13.78 -3.64
N SER A 312 9.68 12.93 -3.86
CA SER A 312 11.01 13.28 -4.32
C SER A 312 11.23 12.75 -5.73
N ALA A 313 11.87 13.54 -6.57
CA ALA A 313 12.28 13.13 -7.91
C ALA A 313 13.40 12.06 -7.91
N HIS A 314 13.98 11.76 -6.75
CA HIS A 314 15.13 10.87 -6.60
C HIS A 314 14.79 9.45 -6.16
N GLY A 315 13.52 9.06 -6.13
CA GLY A 315 13.10 7.70 -5.82
C GLY A 315 13.43 7.23 -4.40
N THR A 316 13.30 8.10 -3.40
CA THR A 316 13.55 7.76 -1.98
C THR A 316 12.58 6.69 -1.49
N THR A 317 12.96 5.98 -0.42
CA THR A 317 12.06 5.00 0.24
C THR A 317 10.74 5.62 0.67
N LEU A 318 10.76 6.85 1.17
CA LEU A 318 9.55 7.57 1.53
C LEU A 318 8.65 7.83 0.31
N SER A 319 9.23 8.25 -0.82
CA SER A 319 8.47 8.45 -2.07
C SER A 319 7.85 7.15 -2.58
N GLN A 320 8.57 6.03 -2.50
CA GLN A 320 8.04 4.71 -2.86
C GLN A 320 6.85 4.32 -1.98
N LEU A 321 6.97 4.51 -0.67
CA LEU A 321 5.88 4.26 0.27
C LEU A 321 4.66 5.16 -0.03
N ILE A 322 4.89 6.43 -0.30
CA ILE A 322 3.82 7.38 -0.60
C ILE A 322 3.08 6.99 -1.89
N LEU A 323 3.79 6.62 -2.95
CA LEU A 323 3.16 6.20 -4.21
C LEU A 323 2.32 4.94 -4.04
N SER A 324 2.87 3.91 -3.41
CA SER A 324 2.17 2.65 -3.16
C SER A 324 0.98 2.85 -2.22
N GLY A 325 1.18 3.63 -1.17
CA GLY A 325 0.14 3.93 -0.17
C GLY A 325 -0.99 4.79 -0.72
N PHE A 326 -0.65 5.80 -1.52
CA PHE A 326 -1.64 6.62 -2.21
C PHE A 326 -2.53 5.78 -3.12
N GLY A 327 -1.93 4.94 -3.96
CA GLY A 327 -2.68 4.05 -4.84
C GLY A 327 -3.63 3.15 -4.06
N TYR A 328 -3.16 2.53 -3.00
CA TYR A 328 -3.99 1.66 -2.16
C TYR A 328 -5.15 2.42 -1.50
N THR A 329 -4.87 3.54 -0.87
CA THR A 329 -5.92 4.37 -0.24
C THR A 329 -6.91 4.88 -1.28
N ARG A 330 -6.43 5.37 -2.42
CA ARG A 330 -7.30 5.85 -3.49
C ARG A 330 -8.28 4.78 -3.97
N ARG A 331 -7.82 3.53 -4.12
CA ARG A 331 -8.67 2.39 -4.46
C ARG A 331 -9.63 2.00 -3.34
N LEU A 332 -9.17 2.07 -2.10
CA LEU A 332 -10.01 1.79 -0.93
C LEU A 332 -11.20 2.75 -0.81
N LEU A 333 -11.02 4.02 -1.21
CA LEU A 333 -12.06 5.04 -1.18
C LEU A 333 -13.23 4.73 -2.13
N GLU A 334 -13.03 3.89 -3.15
CA GLU A 334 -14.14 3.46 -4.03
C GLU A 334 -15.25 2.72 -3.28
N THR A 335 -14.99 2.24 -2.07
CA THR A 335 -15.98 1.61 -1.20
C THR A 335 -16.85 2.62 -0.45
N LEU A 336 -16.49 3.91 -0.47
CA LEU A 336 -17.18 5.00 0.21
C LEU A 336 -17.96 5.87 -0.78
N GLN A 337 -18.81 6.74 -0.23
CA GLN A 337 -19.64 7.63 -1.04
C GLN A 337 -18.86 8.86 -1.48
N ARG A 338 -18.54 8.94 -2.77
CA ARG A 338 -17.90 10.10 -3.38
C ARG A 338 -18.77 11.35 -3.27
N GLY A 339 -18.14 12.48 -2.96
CA GLY A 339 -18.83 13.76 -2.76
C GLY A 339 -19.32 13.98 -1.32
N VAL A 340 -19.36 12.93 -0.51
CA VAL A 340 -19.77 12.98 0.92
C VAL A 340 -18.64 12.58 1.83
N ASP A 341 -18.05 11.42 1.60
CA ASP A 341 -16.97 10.86 2.41
C ASP A 341 -15.58 11.19 1.87
N TRP A 342 -15.48 11.46 0.59
CA TRP A 342 -14.26 11.78 -0.11
C TRP A 342 -14.56 12.35 -1.49
N ASP A 343 -13.57 12.99 -2.10
CA ASP A 343 -13.66 13.38 -3.51
C ASP A 343 -12.26 13.46 -4.14
N ALA A 344 -12.11 12.86 -5.33
CA ALA A 344 -10.94 13.06 -6.18
C ALA A 344 -11.11 14.34 -7.01
N CYS A 345 -11.33 15.45 -6.34
CA CYS A 345 -11.51 16.76 -6.98
C CYS A 345 -10.20 17.35 -7.51
N GLY A 346 -9.08 16.69 -7.26
CA GLY A 346 -7.75 17.16 -7.56
C GLY A 346 -7.11 17.91 -6.41
N VAL A 347 -5.78 17.90 -6.40
CA VAL A 347 -4.94 18.72 -5.50
C VAL A 347 -4.03 19.59 -6.36
N LEU A 348 -4.10 20.89 -6.13
CA LEU A 348 -3.24 21.86 -6.76
C LEU A 348 -2.21 22.34 -5.74
N GLN A 349 -0.94 22.01 -5.94
CA GLN A 349 0.17 22.50 -5.14
C GLN A 349 0.77 23.73 -5.81
N LEU A 350 0.62 24.90 -5.19
CA LEU A 350 1.10 26.16 -5.75
C LEU A 350 2.62 26.27 -5.72
N ALA A 351 3.20 26.85 -6.75
CA ALA A 351 4.61 27.24 -6.81
C ALA A 351 4.79 28.61 -6.13
N PHE A 352 4.69 28.66 -4.80
CA PHE A 352 4.60 29.89 -4.02
C PHE A 352 5.95 30.59 -3.78
N ASN A 353 7.08 29.96 -4.15
CA ASN A 353 8.41 30.55 -4.13
C ASN A 353 9.33 29.86 -5.14
N ASP A 354 10.54 30.40 -5.32
CA ASP A 354 11.49 29.89 -6.33
C ASP A 354 11.96 28.45 -6.03
N LYS A 355 12.11 28.08 -4.74
CA LYS A 355 12.48 26.74 -4.32
C LYS A 355 11.41 25.73 -4.71
N GLU A 356 10.14 26.05 -4.47
CA GLU A 356 9.01 25.21 -4.86
C GLU A 356 8.89 25.10 -6.37
N LEU A 357 9.09 26.20 -7.11
CA LEU A 357 9.05 26.20 -8.56
C LEU A 357 10.08 25.22 -9.13
N LEU A 358 11.32 25.24 -8.63
CA LEU A 358 12.38 24.32 -9.04
C LEU A 358 12.05 22.86 -8.69
N ARG A 359 11.61 22.61 -7.46
CA ARG A 359 11.21 21.27 -6.99
C ARG A 359 10.10 20.70 -7.87
N GLN A 360 9.08 21.51 -8.17
CA GLN A 360 7.95 21.10 -8.99
C GLN A 360 8.34 20.80 -10.42
N ALA A 361 9.27 21.55 -11.02
CA ALA A 361 9.80 21.26 -12.35
C ALA A 361 10.51 19.90 -12.40
N GLN A 362 11.27 19.55 -11.36
CA GLN A 362 11.94 18.25 -11.26
C GLN A 362 10.91 17.11 -11.13
N LEU A 363 9.87 17.30 -10.34
CA LEU A 363 8.79 16.30 -10.17
C LEU A 363 8.01 16.11 -11.47
N ALA A 364 7.64 17.17 -12.15
CA ALA A 364 6.92 17.09 -13.43
C ALA A 364 7.73 16.35 -14.51
N ALA A 365 9.06 16.45 -14.48
CA ALA A 365 9.93 15.71 -15.37
C ALA A 365 10.11 14.23 -14.99
N ALA A 366 9.91 13.88 -13.71
CA ALA A 366 10.19 12.55 -13.16
C ALA A 366 8.98 11.62 -13.09
N PHE A 367 7.77 12.15 -13.19
CA PHE A 367 6.53 11.37 -13.02
C PHE A 367 5.59 11.53 -14.23
N PRO A 368 4.74 10.52 -14.51
CA PRO A 368 3.80 10.59 -15.61
C PRO A 368 2.71 11.65 -15.37
N ARG A 369 2.17 12.20 -16.46
CA ARG A 369 1.19 13.29 -16.42
C ARG A 369 -0.14 12.91 -15.77
N ASP A 370 -0.51 11.66 -15.78
CA ASP A 370 -1.72 11.17 -15.12
C ASP A 370 -1.59 11.09 -13.59
N LEU A 371 -0.36 11.04 -13.08
CA LEU A 371 -0.08 11.18 -11.65
C LEU A 371 -0.01 12.65 -11.25
N LEU A 372 0.83 13.42 -11.92
CA LEU A 372 1.02 14.83 -11.66
C LEU A 372 1.53 15.55 -12.92
N HIS A 373 1.17 16.79 -13.07
CA HIS A 373 1.69 17.62 -14.16
C HIS A 373 1.69 19.10 -13.78
N HIS A 374 2.57 19.84 -14.42
CA HIS A 374 2.64 21.30 -14.28
C HIS A 374 1.43 21.98 -14.93
N VAL A 375 0.92 23.02 -14.27
CA VAL A 375 -0.09 23.94 -14.80
C VAL A 375 0.37 25.38 -14.62
N GLU A 376 0.15 26.19 -15.65
CA GLU A 376 0.37 27.62 -15.58
C GLU A 376 -0.72 28.31 -14.75
N GLN A 377 -0.50 29.57 -14.36
CA GLN A 377 -1.44 30.34 -13.54
C GLN A 377 -2.88 30.31 -14.08
N ALA A 378 -3.07 30.55 -15.37
CA ALA A 378 -4.40 30.53 -16.00
C ALA A 378 -5.06 29.14 -15.90
N GLY A 379 -4.31 28.08 -16.13
CA GLY A 379 -4.79 26.70 -15.97
C GLY A 379 -5.12 26.36 -14.53
N ALA A 380 -4.29 26.81 -13.59
CA ALA A 380 -4.51 26.63 -12.17
C ALA A 380 -5.79 27.34 -11.69
N GLU A 381 -6.03 28.55 -12.16
CA GLU A 381 -7.25 29.30 -11.86
C GLU A 381 -8.50 28.63 -12.45
N GLN A 382 -8.38 28.08 -13.65
CA GLN A 382 -9.47 27.33 -14.28
C GLN A 382 -9.79 26.05 -13.53
N LEU A 383 -8.76 25.28 -13.13
CA LEU A 383 -8.94 24.04 -12.38
C LEU A 383 -9.52 24.27 -10.99
N SER A 384 -9.02 25.29 -10.28
CA SER A 384 -9.43 25.59 -8.91
C SER A 384 -10.74 26.38 -8.81
N GLY A 385 -11.05 27.19 -9.84
CA GLY A 385 -12.23 28.05 -9.87
C GLY A 385 -12.06 29.36 -9.10
N ILE A 386 -10.85 29.68 -8.66
CA ILE A 386 -10.52 30.87 -7.88
C ILE A 386 -9.30 31.61 -8.47
N GLY A 387 -9.15 32.88 -8.10
CA GLY A 387 -7.97 33.66 -8.48
C GLY A 387 -6.74 33.23 -7.68
N LEU A 388 -5.61 33.08 -8.38
CA LEU A 388 -4.32 32.64 -7.85
C LEU A 388 -3.19 33.51 -8.37
N ASP A 389 -2.09 33.60 -7.61
CA ASP A 389 -0.92 34.39 -7.99
C ASP A 389 0.12 33.59 -8.76
N SER A 390 0.00 32.26 -8.80
CA SER A 390 0.94 31.38 -9.49
C SER A 390 0.25 30.13 -10.02
N GLY A 391 0.94 29.42 -10.92
CA GLY A 391 0.64 28.05 -11.27
C GLY A 391 1.20 27.06 -10.24
N GLY A 392 1.29 25.82 -10.61
CA GLY A 392 1.81 24.80 -9.72
C GLY A 392 1.78 23.39 -10.32
N LEU A 393 1.79 22.39 -9.44
CA LEU A 393 1.58 20.98 -9.79
C LEU A 393 0.13 20.59 -9.51
N PHE A 394 -0.46 19.88 -10.45
CA PHE A 394 -1.79 19.33 -10.32
C PHE A 394 -1.74 17.81 -10.21
N PHE A 395 -2.44 17.26 -9.20
CA PHE A 395 -2.59 15.83 -8.94
C PHE A 395 -4.04 15.43 -9.22
N PRO A 396 -4.34 14.88 -10.41
CA PRO A 396 -5.73 14.65 -10.85
C PRO A 396 -6.52 13.69 -9.94
N GLU A 397 -5.85 12.68 -9.38
CA GLU A 397 -6.47 11.67 -8.51
C GLU A 397 -6.38 12.02 -7.02
N GLY A 398 -5.75 13.12 -6.68
CA GLY A 398 -5.76 13.67 -5.32
C GLY A 398 -7.10 14.32 -4.98
N GLY A 399 -7.24 14.73 -3.75
CA GLY A 399 -8.46 15.38 -3.29
C GLY A 399 -8.54 15.41 -1.78
N TRP A 400 -9.74 15.30 -1.24
CA TRP A 400 -9.99 15.27 0.19
C TRP A 400 -10.71 13.98 0.62
N VAL A 401 -10.53 13.62 1.87
CA VAL A 401 -11.19 12.50 2.54
C VAL A 401 -11.73 12.99 3.88
N HIS A 402 -12.88 12.49 4.28
CA HIS A 402 -13.38 12.57 5.65
C HIS A 402 -12.83 11.35 6.42
N PRO A 403 -11.72 11.47 7.17
CA PRO A 403 -11.08 10.31 7.78
C PRO A 403 -11.99 9.50 8.72
N PRO A 404 -12.87 10.14 9.52
CA PRO A 404 -13.80 9.37 10.35
C PRO A 404 -14.70 8.41 9.57
N ALA A 405 -15.13 8.76 8.36
CA ALA A 405 -15.93 7.88 7.52
C ALA A 405 -15.15 6.64 7.07
N LEU A 406 -13.88 6.81 6.71
CA LEU A 406 -13.02 5.69 6.37
C LEU A 406 -12.76 4.79 7.58
N CYS A 407 -12.44 5.36 8.72
CA CYS A 407 -12.26 4.61 9.97
C CYS A 407 -13.50 3.80 10.33
N GLN A 408 -14.66 4.42 10.28
CA GLN A 408 -15.94 3.77 10.59
C GLN A 408 -16.24 2.62 9.63
N ALA A 409 -16.06 2.83 8.33
CA ALA A 409 -16.28 1.80 7.31
C ALA A 409 -15.32 0.61 7.50
N GLN A 410 -14.06 0.87 7.79
CA GLN A 410 -13.06 -0.16 8.04
C GLN A 410 -13.38 -0.99 9.30
N ALA A 411 -13.90 -0.35 10.33
CA ALA A 411 -14.25 -1.02 11.58
C ALA A 411 -15.58 -1.80 11.51
N THR A 412 -16.35 -1.64 10.43
CA THR A 412 -17.64 -2.30 10.23
C THR A 412 -17.47 -3.67 9.55
N HIS A 413 -16.71 -4.56 10.13
CA HIS A 413 -16.56 -5.93 9.65
C HIS A 413 -17.13 -6.90 10.70
N PRO A 414 -17.80 -8.01 10.30
CA PRO A 414 -18.38 -8.96 11.25
C PRO A 414 -17.38 -9.53 12.27
N ASN A 415 -16.10 -9.64 11.87
CA ASN A 415 -15.03 -10.15 12.73
C ASN A 415 -14.39 -9.08 13.62
N ILE A 416 -14.84 -7.83 13.54
CA ILE A 416 -14.33 -6.75 14.40
C ILE A 416 -15.35 -6.44 15.48
N GLN A 417 -14.92 -6.49 16.71
CA GLN A 417 -15.67 -6.02 17.87
C GLN A 417 -15.03 -4.73 18.37
N VAL A 418 -15.76 -3.63 18.26
CA VAL A 418 -15.31 -2.30 18.71
C VAL A 418 -15.65 -2.14 20.18
N HIS A 419 -14.66 -1.83 21.01
CA HIS A 419 -14.80 -1.54 22.41
C HIS A 419 -14.41 -0.09 22.67
N LEU A 420 -15.41 0.77 22.88
CA LEU A 420 -15.23 2.18 23.22
C LEU A 420 -15.06 2.36 24.74
N HIS A 421 -14.55 3.49 25.16
CA HIS A 421 -14.25 3.81 26.56
C HIS A 421 -13.30 2.80 27.23
N GLN A 422 -12.38 2.23 26.46
CA GLN A 422 -11.40 1.26 26.96
C GLN A 422 -9.99 1.84 26.84
N ASP A 423 -9.49 2.39 27.93
CA ASP A 423 -8.12 2.92 27.99
C ASP A 423 -7.16 1.84 28.49
N VAL A 424 -6.36 1.29 27.59
CA VAL A 424 -5.35 0.28 27.91
C VAL A 424 -4.13 0.97 28.49
N VAL A 425 -3.83 0.72 29.76
CA VAL A 425 -2.67 1.30 30.44
C VAL A 425 -1.55 0.31 30.66
N GLU A 426 -1.84 -0.99 30.66
CA GLU A 426 -0.87 -2.07 30.89
C GLU A 426 -1.12 -3.25 29.97
N LEU A 427 -0.02 -3.84 29.50
CA LEU A 427 -0.02 -5.10 28.76
C LEU A 427 0.75 -6.14 29.56
N ARG A 428 0.16 -7.34 29.70
CA ARG A 428 0.79 -8.51 30.31
C ARG A 428 0.81 -9.65 29.31
N HIS A 429 1.89 -10.42 29.31
CA HIS A 429 2.01 -11.61 28.47
C HIS A 429 2.12 -12.84 29.37
N GLU A 430 1.09 -13.68 29.37
CA GLU A 430 1.01 -14.88 30.19
C GLU A 430 0.46 -16.05 29.38
N ALA A 431 1.09 -17.23 29.50
CA ALA A 431 0.64 -18.47 28.86
C ALA A 431 0.39 -18.34 27.35
N GLY A 432 1.25 -17.61 26.64
CA GLY A 432 1.15 -17.39 25.19
C GLY A 432 0.06 -16.40 24.77
N GLN A 433 -0.55 -15.70 25.71
CA GLN A 433 -1.60 -14.71 25.48
C GLN A 433 -1.18 -13.34 25.98
N TRP A 434 -1.50 -12.32 25.21
CA TRP A 434 -1.43 -10.93 25.65
C TRP A 434 -2.72 -10.53 26.34
N GLN A 435 -2.59 -9.79 27.43
CA GLN A 435 -3.69 -9.26 28.21
C GLN A 435 -3.62 -7.73 28.22
N ALA A 436 -4.75 -7.09 27.93
CA ALA A 436 -4.89 -5.63 28.01
C ALA A 436 -5.64 -5.28 29.32
N TRP A 437 -5.04 -4.39 30.12
CA TRP A 437 -5.57 -3.98 31.42
C TRP A 437 -5.80 -2.45 31.46
N ASP A 438 -6.85 -2.02 32.13
CA ASP A 438 -7.11 -0.59 32.40
C ASP A 438 -6.42 -0.07 33.67
N GLY A 439 -5.60 -0.90 34.30
CA GLY A 439 -4.95 -0.67 35.58
C GLY A 439 -5.49 -1.59 36.66
N GLU A 440 -6.76 -1.85 36.70
CA GLU A 440 -7.41 -2.68 37.71
C GLU A 440 -8.10 -3.90 37.10
N ARG A 441 -8.69 -3.74 35.94
CA ARG A 441 -9.53 -4.74 35.29
C ARG A 441 -8.92 -5.21 33.97
N LEU A 442 -9.04 -6.53 33.73
CA LEU A 442 -8.75 -7.12 32.42
C LEU A 442 -9.82 -6.67 31.41
N ILE A 443 -9.39 -6.03 30.33
CA ILE A 443 -10.28 -5.61 29.25
C ILE A 443 -10.52 -6.77 28.27
N ASP A 444 -9.43 -7.35 27.77
CA ASP A 444 -9.48 -8.47 26.82
C ASP A 444 -8.12 -9.16 26.74
N SER A 445 -8.08 -10.32 26.10
CA SER A 445 -6.86 -11.07 25.84
C SER A 445 -6.85 -11.60 24.41
N ALA A 446 -5.67 -11.75 23.83
CA ALA A 446 -5.49 -12.26 22.47
C ALA A 446 -4.07 -12.81 22.26
N THR A 447 -3.92 -13.62 21.21
CA THR A 447 -2.61 -14.14 20.79
C THR A 447 -1.70 -13.02 20.24
N VAL A 448 -2.29 -12.02 19.59
CA VAL A 448 -1.61 -10.92 18.92
C VAL A 448 -2.14 -9.58 19.42
N VAL A 449 -1.22 -8.62 19.58
CA VAL A 449 -1.53 -7.22 19.87
C VAL A 449 -0.86 -6.35 18.84
N VAL A 450 -1.61 -5.39 18.30
CA VAL A 450 -1.06 -4.31 17.45
C VAL A 450 -1.24 -2.98 18.17
N LEU A 451 -0.12 -2.32 18.43
CA LEU A 451 -0.08 -0.99 19.03
C LEU A 451 -0.27 0.07 17.95
N ALA A 452 -1.43 0.72 17.93
CA ALA A 452 -1.81 1.71 16.93
C ALA A 452 -2.31 3.02 17.58
N GLY A 453 -1.91 3.29 18.81
CA GLY A 453 -2.31 4.45 19.60
C GLY A 453 -1.42 5.69 19.42
N ALA A 454 -0.78 5.85 18.28
CA ALA A 454 0.15 6.94 17.98
C ALA A 454 1.25 7.07 19.06
N ALA A 455 1.49 8.27 19.61
CA ALA A 455 2.52 8.48 20.62
C ALA A 455 2.19 7.85 21.99
N GLU A 456 0.92 7.56 22.26
CA GLU A 456 0.48 6.93 23.52
C GLU A 456 1.01 5.51 23.69
N ILE A 457 1.45 4.85 22.62
CA ILE A 457 2.08 3.52 22.74
C ILE A 457 3.36 3.54 23.58
N LYS A 458 3.98 4.70 23.77
CA LYS A 458 5.18 4.85 24.61
C LYS A 458 4.91 4.59 26.12
N ARG A 459 3.64 4.52 26.52
CA ARG A 459 3.26 4.11 27.88
C ARG A 459 3.62 2.66 28.20
N PHE A 460 3.75 1.83 27.16
CA PHE A 460 4.08 0.41 27.34
C PHE A 460 5.59 0.21 27.36
N PRO A 461 6.16 -0.58 28.28
CA PRO A 461 7.60 -0.79 28.35
C PRO A 461 8.22 -1.29 27.05
N ALA A 462 7.53 -2.17 26.32
CA ALA A 462 8.02 -2.74 25.06
C ALA A 462 8.21 -1.71 23.94
N SER A 463 7.50 -0.59 23.97
CA SER A 463 7.52 0.47 22.95
C SER A 463 7.95 1.83 23.52
N ALA A 464 8.34 1.90 24.78
CA ALA A 464 8.68 3.15 25.47
C ALA A 464 9.85 3.91 24.81
N ASP A 465 10.80 3.17 24.24
CA ASP A 465 12.02 3.74 23.65
C ASP A 465 11.87 4.07 22.15
N LEU A 466 10.73 3.81 21.54
CA LEU A 466 10.48 4.22 20.17
C LEU A 466 10.53 5.75 20.07
N PRO A 467 11.29 6.31 19.11
CA PRO A 467 11.52 7.76 19.05
C PRO A 467 10.35 8.50 18.40
N LEU A 468 9.19 8.41 19.00
CA LEU A 468 7.97 9.07 18.55
C LEU A 468 7.84 10.45 19.19
N LYS A 469 7.44 11.45 18.40
CA LYS A 469 7.19 12.81 18.85
C LYS A 469 5.79 13.26 18.48
N ARG A 470 5.19 14.05 19.37
CA ARG A 470 3.91 14.72 19.14
C ARG A 470 4.14 16.07 18.50
N ILE A 471 3.32 16.39 17.51
CA ILE A 471 3.25 17.72 16.92
C ILE A 471 1.79 18.16 16.95
N ARG A 472 1.49 19.18 17.74
CA ARG A 472 0.15 19.74 17.80
C ARG A 472 -0.16 20.49 16.51
N GLY A 473 -1.33 20.24 15.94
CA GLY A 473 -1.84 20.96 14.79
C GLY A 473 -3.29 21.36 15.00
N GLN A 474 -3.61 22.64 14.76
CA GLN A 474 -4.97 23.15 14.79
C GLN A 474 -5.43 23.46 13.37
N ILE A 475 -6.61 22.97 13.02
CA ILE A 475 -7.32 23.36 11.79
C ILE A 475 -8.43 24.36 12.11
N THR A 476 -8.84 25.09 11.09
CA THR A 476 -9.97 26.03 11.14
C THR A 476 -11.05 25.57 10.16
N ARG A 477 -12.31 25.72 10.54
CA ARG A 477 -13.47 25.49 9.68
C ARG A 477 -14.14 26.84 9.39
N LEU A 478 -14.35 27.14 8.11
CA LEU A 478 -15.04 28.35 7.68
C LEU A 478 -16.35 27.99 7.00
N PRO A 479 -17.43 28.71 7.34
CA PRO A 479 -18.69 28.55 6.63
C PRO A 479 -18.52 28.85 5.13
N GLN A 480 -19.10 28.02 4.30
CA GLN A 480 -19.19 28.23 2.87
C GLN A 480 -20.04 29.47 2.59
N THR A 481 -19.62 30.26 1.62
CA THR A 481 -20.41 31.36 1.05
C THR A 481 -20.85 31.01 -0.37
N GLU A 482 -21.79 31.77 -0.94
CA GLU A 482 -22.15 31.59 -2.34
C GLU A 482 -20.92 31.77 -3.27
N ALA A 483 -20.12 32.77 -3.00
CA ALA A 483 -18.90 33.02 -3.81
C ALA A 483 -17.82 31.96 -3.63
N SER A 484 -17.71 31.32 -2.47
CA SER A 484 -16.69 30.28 -2.21
C SER A 484 -17.05 28.92 -2.82
N GLN A 485 -18.29 28.73 -3.27
CA GLN A 485 -18.70 27.53 -4.01
C GLN A 485 -17.96 27.38 -5.34
N ALA A 486 -17.30 28.41 -5.82
CA ALA A 486 -16.44 28.37 -6.99
C ALA A 486 -15.20 27.46 -6.80
N LEU A 487 -14.76 27.22 -5.57
CA LEU A 487 -13.61 26.37 -5.28
C LEU A 487 -13.91 24.90 -5.64
N LYS A 488 -13.16 24.37 -6.59
CA LYS A 488 -13.40 23.03 -7.17
C LYS A 488 -12.37 21.99 -6.75
N THR A 489 -11.16 22.43 -6.35
CA THR A 489 -10.05 21.54 -5.99
C THR A 489 -9.54 21.87 -4.61
N VAL A 490 -8.79 20.93 -4.01
CA VAL A 490 -7.93 21.27 -2.87
C VAL A 490 -6.77 22.11 -3.39
N VAL A 491 -6.46 23.21 -2.70
CA VAL A 491 -5.33 24.07 -3.04
C VAL A 491 -4.37 24.11 -1.85
N CYS A 492 -3.11 23.82 -2.12
CA CYS A 492 -2.04 23.78 -1.14
C CYS A 492 -0.94 24.77 -1.47
N ALA A 493 -0.41 25.43 -0.45
CA ALA A 493 0.85 26.16 -0.45
C ALA A 493 1.63 25.72 0.78
N GLU A 494 1.95 26.60 1.72
CA GLU A 494 2.40 26.18 3.06
C GLU A 494 1.25 25.58 3.87
N GLY A 495 0.05 26.16 3.73
CA GLY A 495 -1.18 25.59 4.23
C GLY A 495 -2.03 24.94 3.15
N TYR A 496 -3.26 24.63 3.45
CA TYR A 496 -4.22 24.05 2.52
C TYR A 496 -5.64 24.54 2.77
N VAL A 497 -6.47 24.45 1.74
CA VAL A 497 -7.91 24.67 1.83
C VAL A 497 -8.62 23.69 0.90
N ALA A 498 -9.74 23.13 1.34
CA ALA A 498 -10.53 22.16 0.58
C ALA A 498 -11.87 22.75 0.14
N PRO A 499 -12.46 22.26 -0.97
CA PRO A 499 -13.87 22.52 -1.27
C PRO A 499 -14.75 22.15 -0.09
N ALA A 500 -15.86 22.85 0.07
CA ALA A 500 -16.71 22.67 1.24
C ALA A 500 -17.31 21.26 1.32
N ARG A 501 -17.33 20.73 2.52
CA ARG A 501 -18.08 19.55 2.91
C ARG A 501 -19.09 19.95 3.99
N HIS A 502 -20.35 19.59 3.80
CA HIS A 502 -21.45 19.96 4.71
C HIS A 502 -21.48 21.47 5.02
N GLY A 503 -21.27 22.29 3.99
CA GLY A 503 -21.33 23.73 4.11
C GLY A 503 -20.12 24.39 4.77
N GLU A 504 -19.03 23.67 5.00
CA GLU A 504 -17.83 24.21 5.64
C GLU A 504 -16.56 23.85 4.87
N HIS A 505 -15.66 24.82 4.75
CA HIS A 505 -14.30 24.62 4.28
C HIS A 505 -13.38 24.30 5.45
N THR A 506 -12.52 23.28 5.28
CA THR A 506 -11.42 23.00 6.22
C THR A 506 -10.15 23.62 5.70
N LEU A 507 -9.44 24.32 6.55
CA LEU A 507 -8.14 24.90 6.24
C LEU A 507 -7.16 24.77 7.42
N GLY A 508 -5.89 24.78 7.12
CA GLY A 508 -4.86 24.63 8.14
C GLY A 508 -3.43 24.55 7.59
N ALA A 509 -2.54 24.20 8.42
CA ALA A 509 -2.71 23.98 9.85
C ALA A 509 -1.52 24.58 10.61
N SER A 510 -1.72 24.78 11.89
CA SER A 510 -0.61 25.14 12.78
C SER A 510 0.32 23.96 13.03
N PHE A 511 1.56 24.26 13.43
CA PHE A 511 2.57 23.29 13.85
C PHE A 511 3.20 23.77 15.16
N ASP A 512 3.00 23.03 16.24
CA ASP A 512 3.56 23.36 17.54
C ASP A 512 4.16 22.12 18.19
N PHE A 513 5.46 22.15 18.45
CA PHE A 513 6.22 21.05 19.01
C PHE A 513 6.18 21.00 20.55
N THR A 514 5.74 22.05 21.20
CA THR A 514 5.85 22.22 22.66
C THR A 514 4.51 22.30 23.37
N ASN A 515 3.48 22.84 22.73
CA ASN A 515 2.16 22.97 23.33
C ASN A 515 1.46 21.60 23.42
N THR A 516 1.05 21.23 24.62
CA THR A 516 0.33 19.97 24.89
C THR A 516 -1.17 20.16 25.10
N ASP A 517 -1.65 21.39 25.12
CA ASP A 517 -3.07 21.72 25.24
C ASP A 517 -3.78 21.57 23.89
N LEU A 518 -4.84 20.79 23.85
CA LEU A 518 -5.66 20.55 22.67
C LEU A 518 -6.87 21.49 22.55
N SER A 519 -6.98 22.48 23.43
CA SER A 519 -7.96 23.55 23.26
C SER A 519 -7.58 24.41 22.04
N THR A 520 -8.55 24.78 21.23
CA THR A 520 -8.33 25.71 20.11
C THR A 520 -8.00 27.10 20.60
N THR A 521 -7.14 27.82 19.88
CA THR A 521 -6.75 29.20 20.20
C THR A 521 -7.09 30.14 19.05
N ALA A 522 -7.44 31.37 19.39
CA ALA A 522 -7.66 32.45 18.41
C ALA A 522 -6.39 32.78 17.62
N GLU A 523 -5.22 32.66 18.25
CA GLU A 523 -3.92 32.87 17.60
C GLU A 523 -3.69 31.85 16.45
N ASP A 524 -3.99 30.57 16.67
CA ASP A 524 -3.88 29.56 15.62
C ASP A 524 -4.91 29.76 14.52
N HIS A 525 -6.12 30.21 14.84
CA HIS A 525 -7.11 30.59 13.83
C HIS A 525 -6.61 31.75 12.96
N LEU A 526 -6.02 32.77 13.56
CA LEU A 526 -5.40 33.89 12.83
C LEU A 526 -4.27 33.40 11.92
N GLY A 527 -3.42 32.51 12.41
CA GLY A 527 -2.38 31.89 11.61
C GLY A 527 -2.93 31.14 10.40
N ASN A 528 -4.01 30.38 10.58
CA ASN A 528 -4.67 29.65 9.49
C ASN A 528 -5.33 30.61 8.49
N LEU A 529 -5.92 31.70 8.93
CA LEU A 529 -6.45 32.73 8.02
C LEU A 529 -5.32 33.42 7.22
N ALA A 530 -4.15 33.60 7.82
CA ALA A 530 -2.98 34.14 7.12
C ALA A 530 -2.49 33.16 6.04
N LEU A 531 -2.47 31.85 6.33
CA LEU A 531 -2.17 30.80 5.32
C LEU A 531 -3.18 30.82 4.17
N LEU A 532 -4.46 31.00 4.46
CA LEU A 532 -5.50 31.15 3.44
C LEU A 532 -5.24 32.35 2.53
N GLN A 533 -4.88 33.49 3.11
CA GLN A 533 -4.56 34.71 2.37
C GLN A 533 -3.36 34.50 1.43
N GLU A 534 -2.36 33.77 1.87
CA GLU A 534 -1.19 33.40 1.06
C GLU A 534 -1.56 32.46 -0.09
N ILE A 535 -2.46 31.51 0.16
CA ILE A 535 -2.95 30.60 -0.87
C ILE A 535 -3.69 31.37 -1.97
N SER A 536 -4.67 32.18 -1.57
CA SER A 536 -5.50 32.95 -2.49
C SER A 536 -6.17 34.12 -1.78
N ALA A 537 -5.74 35.31 -2.14
CA ALA A 537 -6.41 36.57 -1.69
C ALA A 537 -7.87 36.62 -2.17
N ASP A 538 -8.14 36.13 -3.38
CA ASP A 538 -9.48 36.03 -3.95
C ASP A 538 -10.38 35.11 -3.11
N LEU A 539 -9.92 33.92 -2.75
CA LEU A 539 -10.71 33.00 -1.91
C LEU A 539 -10.95 33.58 -0.52
N SER A 540 -9.94 34.21 0.08
CA SER A 540 -10.07 34.89 1.36
C SER A 540 -11.17 35.97 1.32
N THR A 541 -11.25 36.74 0.23
CA THR A 541 -12.31 37.71 0.00
C THR A 541 -13.67 37.06 -0.20
N ARG A 542 -13.74 35.99 -0.99
CA ARG A 542 -14.99 35.21 -1.21
C ARG A 542 -15.58 34.65 0.08
N LEU A 543 -14.71 34.29 1.04
CA LEU A 543 -15.08 33.74 2.34
C LEU A 543 -15.33 34.84 3.38
N ASP A 544 -15.09 36.12 3.05
CA ASP A 544 -15.15 37.24 3.98
C ASP A 544 -14.24 37.05 5.21
N ALA A 545 -13.11 36.39 5.00
CA ALA A 545 -12.25 35.92 6.09
C ALA A 545 -11.68 37.03 6.97
N ARG A 546 -11.45 38.24 6.39
CA ARG A 546 -10.90 39.40 7.13
C ARG A 546 -11.86 39.94 8.18
N HIS A 547 -13.15 39.71 8.02
CA HIS A 547 -14.18 40.24 8.90
C HIS A 547 -14.70 39.23 9.93
N LEU A 548 -14.13 38.00 9.92
CA LEU A 548 -14.50 36.98 10.88
C LEU A 548 -13.73 37.15 12.18
N PRO A 549 -14.42 37.29 13.33
CA PRO A 549 -13.73 37.34 14.62
C PRO A 549 -13.06 36.00 14.94
N PRO A 550 -11.75 35.97 15.17
CA PRO A 550 -11.02 34.71 15.41
C PRO A 550 -11.56 33.90 16.59
N GLU A 551 -12.08 34.59 17.61
CA GLU A 551 -12.62 33.97 18.82
C GLU A 551 -13.90 33.16 18.58
N THR A 552 -14.60 33.43 17.47
CA THR A 552 -15.86 32.78 17.11
C THR A 552 -15.65 31.62 16.12
N LEU A 553 -14.43 31.47 15.58
CA LEU A 553 -14.15 30.43 14.60
C LEU A 553 -14.14 29.05 15.23
N GLN A 554 -14.67 28.11 14.47
CA GLN A 554 -14.68 26.69 14.83
C GLN A 554 -13.43 26.00 14.28
N GLY A 555 -12.97 25.00 14.99
CA GLY A 555 -11.83 24.22 14.60
C GLY A 555 -11.59 23.07 15.56
N ARG A 556 -10.47 22.43 15.40
CA ARG A 556 -9.99 21.40 16.33
C ARG A 556 -8.48 21.30 16.30
N ALA A 557 -7.92 20.86 17.41
CA ALA A 557 -6.49 20.57 17.54
C ALA A 557 -6.29 19.11 17.88
N ALA A 558 -5.23 18.51 17.34
CA ALA A 558 -4.83 17.15 17.62
C ALA A 558 -3.32 17.00 17.49
N PHE A 559 -2.78 15.92 18.04
CA PHE A 559 -1.38 15.57 17.89
C PHE A 559 -1.16 14.69 16.66
N ARG A 560 -0.28 15.14 15.76
CA ARG A 560 0.38 14.25 14.81
C ARG A 560 1.49 13.51 15.55
N CYS A 561 1.75 12.27 15.17
CA CYS A 561 2.82 11.46 15.72
C CYS A 561 3.83 11.14 14.64
N THR A 562 5.07 11.58 14.81
CA THR A 562 6.12 11.42 13.82
C THR A 562 7.37 10.75 14.39
N SER A 563 8.13 10.11 13.52
CA SER A 563 9.46 9.58 13.79
C SER A 563 10.57 10.52 13.31
N PRO A 564 11.84 10.32 13.71
CA PRO A 564 12.94 11.22 13.28
C PRO A 564 13.21 11.23 11.78
N ASP A 565 12.93 10.14 11.07
CA ASP A 565 13.15 10.00 9.63
C ASP A 565 11.87 10.19 8.80
N TYR A 566 10.78 10.59 9.43
CA TYR A 566 9.46 10.81 8.82
C TYR A 566 8.82 9.55 8.19
N LEU A 567 9.45 8.38 8.37
CA LEU A 567 8.88 7.10 7.98
C LEU A 567 8.05 6.53 9.13
N PRO A 568 6.95 5.84 8.86
CA PRO A 568 6.19 5.18 9.92
C PRO A 568 7.01 4.07 10.58
N ILE A 569 6.53 3.61 11.72
CA ILE A 569 7.10 2.50 12.46
C ILE A 569 6.10 1.35 12.38
N VAL A 570 6.44 0.33 11.61
CA VAL A 570 5.52 -0.76 11.27
C VAL A 570 6.25 -2.09 11.29
N GLY A 571 5.78 -3.02 12.11
CA GLY A 571 6.32 -4.37 12.15
C GLY A 571 6.30 -4.99 13.55
N PRO A 572 6.95 -6.15 13.70
CA PRO A 572 7.09 -6.83 14.98
C PRO A 572 8.08 -6.10 15.90
N LEU A 573 7.82 -6.18 17.19
CA LEU A 573 8.70 -5.65 18.23
C LEU A 573 9.60 -6.75 18.81
N ALA A 574 10.84 -6.38 19.11
CA ALA A 574 11.80 -7.22 19.79
C ALA A 574 12.06 -6.69 21.21
N ASP A 575 12.52 -7.57 22.09
CA ASP A 575 13.02 -7.17 23.41
C ASP A 575 14.31 -6.37 23.25
N LYS A 576 14.32 -5.12 23.72
CA LYS A 576 15.44 -4.20 23.51
C LYS A 576 16.75 -4.72 24.12
N GLN A 577 16.73 -5.15 25.37
CA GLN A 577 17.94 -5.60 26.06
C GLN A 577 18.51 -6.86 25.42
N ALA A 578 17.65 -7.82 25.11
CA ALA A 578 18.05 -9.04 24.41
C ALA A 578 18.59 -8.74 23.01
N PHE A 579 17.99 -7.82 22.28
CA PHE A 579 18.43 -7.39 20.95
C PHE A 579 19.84 -6.79 20.99
N LEU A 580 20.05 -5.83 21.87
CA LEU A 580 21.35 -5.15 22.02
C LEU A 580 22.45 -6.13 22.46
N SER A 581 22.12 -7.10 23.31
CA SER A 581 23.03 -8.17 23.73
C SER A 581 23.33 -9.15 22.59
N THR A 582 22.30 -9.64 21.91
CA THR A 582 22.43 -10.62 20.82
C THR A 582 23.28 -10.10 19.67
N TYR A 583 23.10 -8.83 19.31
CA TYR A 583 23.76 -8.20 18.16
C TYR A 583 24.89 -7.25 18.55
N ALA A 584 25.42 -7.36 19.76
CA ALA A 584 26.49 -6.47 20.28
C ALA A 584 27.73 -6.42 19.39
N ALA A 585 28.04 -7.47 18.63
CA ALA A 585 29.16 -7.51 17.71
C ALA A 585 29.09 -6.43 16.62
N LEU A 586 27.89 -5.98 16.24
CA LEU A 586 27.69 -4.92 15.26
C LEU A 586 28.27 -3.56 15.70
N ALA A 587 28.40 -3.34 17.01
CA ALA A 587 29.01 -2.13 17.55
C ALA A 587 30.50 -2.03 17.21
N LYS A 588 31.20 -3.18 17.04
CA LYS A 588 32.61 -3.26 16.69
C LYS A 588 32.82 -3.30 15.17
N ASP A 589 32.02 -4.09 14.47
CA ASP A 589 32.06 -4.21 13.01
C ASP A 589 30.68 -4.52 12.47
N ALA A 590 30.08 -3.55 11.79
CA ALA A 590 28.74 -3.67 11.21
C ALA A 590 28.63 -4.79 10.14
N ARG A 591 29.75 -5.35 9.68
CA ARG A 591 29.77 -6.46 8.72
C ARG A 591 29.67 -7.83 9.40
N GLN A 592 29.93 -7.90 10.71
CA GLN A 592 29.82 -9.12 11.49
C GLN A 592 28.38 -9.36 11.92
N VAL A 593 27.60 -9.97 11.02
CA VAL A 593 26.18 -10.27 11.24
C VAL A 593 26.05 -11.63 11.94
N PRO A 594 25.58 -11.67 13.20
CA PRO A 594 25.29 -12.94 13.86
C PRO A 594 24.12 -13.66 13.18
N ASP A 595 24.18 -14.99 13.16
CA ASP A 595 23.08 -15.84 12.63
C ASP A 595 21.95 -16.06 13.64
N THR A 596 22.11 -15.56 14.85
CA THR A 596 21.14 -15.73 15.93
C THR A 596 19.79 -15.11 15.55
N PRO A 597 18.68 -15.86 15.68
CA PRO A 597 17.34 -15.32 15.46
C PRO A 597 17.06 -14.10 16.32
N CYS A 598 16.29 -13.16 15.80
CA CYS A 598 15.90 -11.96 16.53
C CYS A 598 15.06 -12.32 17.76
N PRO A 599 15.34 -11.71 18.92
CA PRO A 599 14.57 -11.96 20.14
C PRO A 599 13.23 -11.22 20.12
N TRP A 600 12.30 -11.71 19.32
CA TRP A 600 10.98 -11.12 19.19
C TRP A 600 10.18 -11.18 20.48
N LEU A 601 9.38 -10.16 20.73
CA LEU A 601 8.26 -10.23 21.66
C LEU A 601 7.08 -10.87 20.92
N ASP A 602 6.90 -12.16 21.08
CA ASP A 602 5.97 -12.95 20.29
C ASP A 602 4.56 -12.36 20.28
N GLY A 603 4.04 -12.07 19.10
CA GLY A 603 2.70 -11.56 18.92
C GLY A 603 2.53 -10.06 19.14
N LEU A 604 3.58 -9.31 19.43
CA LEU A 604 3.51 -7.86 19.64
C LEU A 604 4.01 -7.10 18.43
N TYR A 605 3.13 -6.27 17.86
CA TYR A 605 3.36 -5.48 16.64
C TYR A 605 3.05 -4.01 16.86
N VAL A 606 3.58 -3.16 16.00
CA VAL A 606 3.34 -1.72 16.01
C VAL A 606 2.94 -1.21 14.64
N ASN A 607 2.01 -0.26 14.59
CA ASN A 607 1.67 0.52 13.41
C ASN A 607 1.44 1.97 13.86
N SER A 608 2.47 2.80 13.76
CA SER A 608 2.47 4.16 14.30
C SER A 608 3.43 5.08 13.54
N GLY A 609 3.46 6.34 13.92
CA GLY A 609 4.44 7.29 13.41
C GLY A 609 4.14 7.80 12.00
N HIS A 610 2.89 7.84 11.60
CA HIS A 610 2.48 8.27 10.25
C HIS A 610 2.54 9.79 10.01
N GLY A 611 2.74 10.59 11.05
CA GLY A 611 2.82 12.05 10.94
C GLY A 611 1.54 12.65 10.35
N SER A 612 1.72 13.51 9.36
CA SER A 612 0.60 14.13 8.62
C SER A 612 0.12 13.29 7.42
N ARG A 613 0.70 12.10 7.21
CA ARG A 613 0.46 11.25 6.02
C ARG A 613 -0.36 9.99 6.32
N GLY A 614 -1.04 9.95 7.46
CA GLY A 614 -1.76 8.74 7.90
C GLY A 614 -2.80 8.23 6.90
N LEU A 615 -3.49 9.10 6.20
CA LEU A 615 -4.42 8.72 5.13
C LEU A 615 -3.74 7.92 4.00
N ILE A 616 -2.51 8.29 3.67
CA ILE A 616 -1.76 7.68 2.56
C ILE A 616 -1.00 6.44 3.01
N THR A 617 -0.41 6.46 4.20
CA THR A 617 0.51 5.40 4.62
C THR A 617 -0.11 4.35 5.53
N ALA A 618 -1.05 4.70 6.39
CA ALA A 618 -1.59 3.78 7.39
C ALA A 618 -2.37 2.59 6.79
N PRO A 619 -3.23 2.76 5.78
CA PRO A 619 -3.96 1.62 5.21
C PRO A 619 -3.05 0.55 4.60
N LEU A 620 -2.04 0.93 3.82
CA LEU A 620 -1.10 -0.02 3.23
C LEU A 620 -0.18 -0.65 4.27
N CYS A 621 0.22 0.11 5.29
CA CYS A 621 0.98 -0.43 6.42
C CYS A 621 0.18 -1.44 7.23
N ALA A 622 -1.13 -1.30 7.31
CA ALA A 622 -2.02 -2.30 7.88
C ALA A 622 -2.00 -3.62 7.09
N GLU A 623 -2.03 -3.53 5.76
CA GLU A 623 -1.87 -4.68 4.88
C GLU A 623 -0.48 -5.33 5.05
N LEU A 624 0.55 -4.55 5.23
CA LEU A 624 1.89 -5.04 5.52
C LEU A 624 1.92 -5.88 6.80
N LEU A 625 1.34 -5.39 7.90
CA LEU A 625 1.25 -6.12 9.15
C LEU A 625 0.48 -7.42 9.02
N ALA A 626 -0.67 -7.38 8.38
CA ALA A 626 -1.50 -8.56 8.18
C ALA A 626 -0.79 -9.61 7.32
N ALA A 627 -0.07 -9.17 6.29
CA ALA A 627 0.75 -10.04 5.45
C ALA A 627 1.92 -10.68 6.24
N TRP A 628 2.54 -9.95 7.14
CA TRP A 628 3.54 -10.50 8.06
C TRP A 628 2.97 -11.61 8.93
N LEU A 629 1.81 -11.36 9.56
CA LEU A 629 1.16 -12.31 10.46
C LEU A 629 0.69 -13.57 9.76
N ASP A 630 0.22 -13.46 8.52
CA ASP A 630 -0.31 -14.59 7.76
C ASP A 630 0.71 -15.20 6.77
N ASN A 631 1.98 -14.80 6.86
CA ASN A 631 3.04 -15.29 5.99
C ASN A 631 2.68 -15.17 4.49
N GLU A 632 2.15 -14.03 4.11
CA GLU A 632 1.78 -13.71 2.72
C GLU A 632 2.89 -12.91 2.02
N PRO A 633 2.86 -12.81 0.69
CA PRO A 633 3.72 -11.86 0.00
C PRO A 633 3.48 -10.43 0.51
N LEU A 634 4.55 -9.73 0.81
CA LEU A 634 4.45 -8.38 1.36
C LEU A 634 4.04 -7.37 0.27
N PRO A 635 3.20 -6.39 0.61
CA PRO A 635 2.67 -5.42 -0.35
C PRO A 635 3.61 -4.25 -0.65
N LEU A 636 4.81 -4.26 -0.12
CA LEU A 636 5.81 -3.20 -0.23
C LEU A 636 7.18 -3.80 -0.57
N PRO A 637 8.03 -3.03 -1.28
CA PRO A 637 9.41 -3.45 -1.52
C PRO A 637 10.18 -3.69 -0.22
N LEU A 638 11.08 -4.68 -0.22
CA LEU A 638 11.92 -4.99 0.95
C LEU A 638 12.67 -3.78 1.48
N SER A 639 13.17 -2.89 0.61
CA SER A 639 13.84 -1.65 1.01
C SER A 639 12.92 -0.74 1.84
N VAL A 640 11.65 -0.66 1.49
CA VAL A 640 10.65 0.13 2.22
C VAL A 640 10.25 -0.58 3.52
N VAL A 641 10.04 -1.88 3.49
CA VAL A 641 9.73 -2.70 4.69
C VAL A 641 10.81 -2.53 5.76
N LYS A 642 12.08 -2.63 5.37
CA LYS A 642 13.24 -2.42 6.26
C LYS A 642 13.31 -0.99 6.78
N ALA A 643 13.04 -0.01 5.92
CA ALA A 643 13.05 1.40 6.29
C ALA A 643 11.95 1.78 7.28
N CYS A 644 10.84 1.03 7.33
CA CYS A 644 9.74 1.22 8.28
C CYS A 644 9.82 0.32 9.51
N HIS A 645 10.75 -0.64 9.52
CA HIS A 645 10.85 -1.64 10.59
C HIS A 645 11.22 -1.00 11.94
N PRO A 646 10.57 -1.40 13.04
CA PRO A 646 10.91 -0.86 14.38
C PRO A 646 12.36 -1.09 14.79
N ASN A 647 12.98 -2.20 14.38
CA ASN A 647 14.36 -2.56 14.74
C ASN A 647 15.41 -1.64 14.14
N ARG A 648 15.05 -0.79 13.17
CA ARG A 648 16.00 0.15 12.56
C ARG A 648 16.62 1.12 13.58
N PHE A 649 15.90 1.46 14.62
CA PHE A 649 16.40 2.37 15.66
C PHE A 649 17.42 1.70 16.57
N MET A 650 17.17 0.47 16.98
CA MET A 650 18.15 -0.31 17.78
C MET A 650 19.41 -0.61 16.98
N LEU A 651 19.29 -0.86 15.67
CA LEU A 651 20.45 -1.03 14.79
C LEU A 651 21.28 0.25 14.68
N ARG A 652 20.64 1.40 14.55
CA ARG A 652 21.33 2.70 14.54
C ARG A 652 22.07 2.96 15.85
N GLU A 653 21.43 2.66 16.97
CA GLU A 653 22.04 2.75 18.30
C GLU A 653 23.30 1.88 18.38
N LEU A 654 23.23 0.61 17.97
CA LEU A 654 24.37 -0.30 17.98
C LEU A 654 25.52 0.12 17.06
N ILE A 655 25.19 0.50 15.82
CA ILE A 655 26.21 0.75 14.78
C ILE A 655 26.84 2.13 14.93
N ARG A 656 26.06 3.12 15.34
CA ARG A 656 26.48 4.53 15.39
C ARG A 656 26.74 5.04 16.80
N GLY A 657 26.36 4.29 17.82
CA GLY A 657 26.46 4.71 19.22
C GLY A 657 25.56 5.90 19.59
N VAL A 658 24.46 6.09 18.85
CA VAL A 658 23.55 7.24 19.02
C VAL A 658 22.16 6.76 19.45
#